data_eb6e1e7560958ab925bf95387a00324f
#
_entry.id   eb6e1e7560958ab925bf95387a00324f
#
_cell.length_a   1.000
_cell.length_b   1.000
_cell.length_c   1.000
_cell.angle_alpha   90.00
_cell.angle_beta   90.00
_cell.angle_gamma   90.00
#
_symmetry.space_group_name_H-M   'P 1'
#
loop_
_entity.id
_entity.type
_entity.pdbx_description
1 polymer ?
#
loop_
_entity_poly.entity_id
_entity_poly.type
_entity_poly.pdbx_seq_one_letter_code
_entity_poly.pdbx_strand_id
1 'polypeptide(L)'
;MANDKNKNSNDYIEQILPTSNEEEMKRMMKELDREQSYREHKCCRQYITVFISVIFVIFQLYATLSGAITAQVLRATHLAFVQLLAFLLFPPTKNSPRNTLPWYDIVLGLIGAACWLYIVVNFDSLVRRSGNNTPLDVAVGIVGILVLFESCRRIVGLPIMIIAGSFIVFAFAGKYLPGFLHHRGYSLQRVVCHLFYNTEGIMGTPIGACSTFIFLFILFGALLEKTGIGHFFIDVCNALAGGASGGPAKVAVLSSALLGTVSGSSVSNTVGSGSFTIPMMKKLGYKGEFAGAVEAAASTGGQIMPPIMGAAAFLMAESLGLPYITIVKAAIVPAILYFTGIFITVHLEAKKLGLKGLPKEQLPRFMPLLLKKGYMILPLVVIIYFLCAGKTAVFAALMGIIACVLVGFGVSVSDLAHGRKPSFGGKDIVEIMCTAARNIISVAIACGMAGIIIGIVTLTGLGLRLGNGLVMLAHGKLLLTLVFTMVASIILGMGAPTTANYLITSTITAGAIISLGIEPLAAHMFAFYFGIIADVTPPVALAAIAGAAIAKAKPMKTAINATKLAIGAFIIPYMFVYNSKMLMINASALSVVMIIVTAILGMFGISVALEGYGFNNTGFFYNSRKGKTTIIAFDALERILFAVAGLLCVIPEAKTDIIGVSLLAALIAYQLILKKVRGAKATV
;
A
#
# COMPACT_ATOMS: atom_id res chain seq x y z
N MET A 1 -21.65 -44.96 -16.10
CA MET A 1 -20.75 -43.93 -16.61
C MET A 1 -21.35 -42.56 -16.37
N ALA A 2 -21.44 -42.10 -15.14
CA ALA A 2 -21.98 -40.77 -14.78
C ALA A 2 -21.55 -40.39 -13.35
N ASN A 3 -20.21 -40.41 -13.07
CA ASN A 3 -19.77 -40.09 -11.71
C ASN A 3 -18.36 -39.40 -11.66
N ASP A 4 -18.01 -38.60 -12.68
CA ASP A 4 -16.67 -37.95 -12.72
C ASP A 4 -16.73 -36.47 -13.09
N LYS A 5 -17.83 -35.76 -12.80
CA LYS A 5 -17.99 -34.32 -13.16
C LYS A 5 -17.93 -33.37 -11.97
N ASN A 6 -17.50 -33.81 -10.81
CA ASN A 6 -17.39 -32.94 -9.61
C ASN A 6 -15.98 -32.95 -9.01
N LYS A 7 -14.93 -32.97 -9.82
CA LYS A 7 -13.60 -32.60 -9.34
C LYS A 7 -13.60 -31.11 -9.08
N ASN A 8 -13.52 -30.74 -7.80
CA ASN A 8 -13.47 -29.39 -7.29
C ASN A 8 -12.30 -28.61 -7.95
N SER A 9 -12.54 -27.34 -8.27
CA SER A 9 -11.47 -26.41 -8.70
C SER A 9 -10.26 -26.38 -7.74
N ASN A 10 -10.46 -26.74 -6.47
CA ASN A 10 -9.38 -26.89 -5.49
C ASN A 10 -8.44 -28.05 -5.83
N ASP A 11 -8.92 -29.19 -6.31
CA ASP A 11 -8.06 -30.32 -6.72
C ASP A 11 -7.16 -29.96 -7.91
N TYR A 12 -7.62 -29.01 -8.76
CA TYR A 12 -6.83 -28.55 -9.90
C TYR A 12 -5.76 -27.55 -9.50
N ILE A 13 -6.06 -26.70 -8.51
CA ILE A 13 -5.11 -25.74 -7.93
C ILE A 13 -4.05 -26.51 -7.12
N GLU A 14 -4.44 -27.51 -6.34
CA GLU A 14 -3.52 -28.39 -5.59
C GLU A 14 -2.62 -29.25 -6.51
N GLN A 15 -3.09 -29.65 -7.68
CA GLN A 15 -2.25 -30.36 -8.68
C GLN A 15 -1.26 -29.44 -9.41
N ILE A 16 -1.48 -28.13 -9.40
CA ILE A 16 -0.62 -27.14 -10.06
C ILE A 16 0.51 -26.65 -9.13
N LEU A 17 0.33 -26.74 -7.83
CA LEU A 17 1.27 -26.29 -6.80
C LEU A 17 1.69 -27.48 -5.94
N PRO A 18 2.91 -28.02 -6.10
CA PRO A 18 3.45 -28.95 -5.11
C PRO A 18 3.61 -28.24 -3.75
N THR A 19 3.31 -28.94 -2.68
CA THR A 19 3.41 -28.50 -1.26
C THR A 19 4.76 -27.87 -0.87
N SER A 20 5.81 -28.09 -1.67
CA SER A 20 7.13 -27.45 -1.55
C SER A 20 7.12 -25.93 -1.77
N ASN A 21 6.06 -25.36 -2.38
CA ASN A 21 6.00 -23.93 -2.68
C ASN A 21 5.58 -23.05 -1.49
N GLU A 22 4.80 -23.56 -0.52
CA GLU A 22 4.40 -22.76 0.64
C GLU A 22 5.55 -22.43 1.59
N GLU A 23 6.45 -23.40 1.84
CA GLU A 23 7.61 -23.16 2.69
C GLU A 23 8.64 -22.26 2.00
N GLU A 24 8.86 -22.44 0.70
CA GLU A 24 9.75 -21.60 -0.11
C GLU A 24 9.20 -20.16 -0.14
N MET A 25 7.90 -20.01 -0.25
CA MET A 25 7.18 -18.73 -0.23
C MET A 25 7.27 -18.03 1.12
N LYS A 26 7.06 -18.74 2.22
CA LYS A 26 7.25 -18.22 3.58
C LYS A 26 8.70 -17.80 3.83
N ARG A 27 9.68 -18.51 3.27
CA ARG A 27 11.09 -18.10 3.32
C ARG A 27 11.36 -16.83 2.53
N MET A 28 10.85 -16.71 1.30
CA MET A 28 10.97 -15.50 0.49
C MET A 28 10.32 -14.27 1.16
N MET A 29 9.13 -14.42 1.73
CA MET A 29 8.49 -13.35 2.51
C MET A 29 9.39 -12.88 3.65
N LYS A 30 9.95 -13.81 4.42
CA LYS A 30 10.84 -13.49 5.55
C LYS A 30 12.16 -12.84 5.15
N GLU A 31 12.64 -13.07 3.92
CA GLU A 31 13.87 -12.48 3.39
C GLU A 31 13.65 -11.08 2.79
N LEU A 32 12.53 -10.89 2.11
CA LEU A 32 12.22 -9.66 1.37
C LEU A 32 11.50 -8.63 2.24
N ASP A 33 10.61 -9.08 3.12
CA ASP A 33 9.83 -8.21 4.00
C ASP A 33 10.29 -8.35 5.47
N ARG A 34 10.88 -7.27 5.99
CA ARG A 34 11.32 -7.22 7.39
C ARG A 34 10.17 -7.38 8.37
N GLU A 35 8.98 -6.91 8.02
CA GLU A 35 7.77 -7.03 8.82
C GLU A 35 7.34 -8.49 9.02
N GLN A 36 7.66 -9.37 8.05
CA GLN A 36 7.41 -10.81 8.11
C GLN A 36 8.58 -11.62 8.71
N SER A 37 9.70 -10.97 9.04
CA SER A 37 10.92 -11.62 9.56
C SER A 37 10.90 -11.77 11.08
N TYR A 38 9.87 -12.40 11.63
CA TYR A 38 9.71 -12.61 13.08
C TYR A 38 10.19 -14.00 13.53
N ARG A 39 10.36 -14.15 14.87
CA ARG A 39 10.73 -15.39 15.53
C ARG A 39 9.56 -16.36 15.61
N GLU A 40 9.83 -17.64 15.36
CA GLU A 40 8.89 -18.73 15.59
C GLU A 40 9.28 -19.41 16.92
N HIS A 41 8.62 -19.02 17.99
CA HIS A 41 8.88 -19.60 19.29
C HIS A 41 8.32 -21.02 19.38
N LYS A 42 9.11 -21.93 20.01
CA LYS A 42 8.68 -23.27 20.38
C LYS A 42 8.53 -23.37 21.91
N CYS A 43 7.63 -24.23 22.39
CA CYS A 43 7.37 -24.46 23.83
C CYS A 43 6.82 -23.26 24.63
N CYS A 44 7.16 -23.17 25.92
CA CYS A 44 6.63 -22.20 26.88
C CYS A 44 6.71 -20.73 26.43
N ARG A 45 7.73 -20.36 25.65
CA ARG A 45 7.92 -19.00 25.11
C ARG A 45 6.83 -18.60 24.12
N GLN A 46 6.29 -19.56 23.40
CA GLN A 46 5.15 -19.34 22.51
C GLN A 46 3.91 -18.92 23.31
N TYR A 47 3.65 -19.58 24.44
CA TYR A 47 2.50 -19.25 25.29
C TYR A 47 2.58 -17.84 25.88
N ILE A 48 3.78 -17.38 26.26
CA ILE A 48 3.98 -16.01 26.79
C ILE A 48 3.68 -14.97 25.71
N THR A 49 4.18 -15.13 24.50
CA THR A 49 3.93 -14.18 23.40
C THR A 49 2.46 -14.21 22.97
N VAL A 50 1.83 -15.37 22.92
CA VAL A 50 0.39 -15.52 22.65
C VAL A 50 -0.42 -14.81 23.75
N PHE A 51 -0.11 -15.04 25.01
CA PHE A 51 -0.81 -14.42 26.16
C PHE A 51 -0.72 -12.89 26.12
N ILE A 52 0.48 -12.33 25.90
CA ILE A 52 0.66 -10.88 25.80
C ILE A 52 -0.09 -10.32 24.59
N SER A 53 -0.05 -11.01 23.44
CA SER A 53 -0.77 -10.60 22.24
C SER A 53 -2.28 -10.58 22.44
N VAL A 54 -2.84 -11.59 23.09
CA VAL A 54 -4.27 -11.68 23.37
C VAL A 54 -4.69 -10.57 24.35
N ILE A 55 -3.93 -10.34 25.43
CA ILE A 55 -4.20 -9.24 26.38
C ILE A 55 -4.14 -7.89 25.65
N PHE A 56 -3.16 -7.68 24.77
CA PHE A 56 -3.04 -6.45 24.01
C PHE A 56 -4.29 -6.19 23.14
N VAL A 57 -4.77 -7.21 22.42
CA VAL A 57 -5.99 -7.08 21.58
C VAL A 57 -7.22 -6.82 22.44
N ILE A 58 -7.38 -7.53 23.55
CA ILE A 58 -8.50 -7.34 24.49
C ILE A 58 -8.47 -5.93 25.08
N PHE A 59 -7.29 -5.47 25.54
CA PHE A 59 -7.11 -4.10 26.03
C PHE A 59 -7.52 -3.09 24.99
N GLN A 60 -7.08 -3.26 23.75
CA GLN A 60 -7.34 -2.32 22.67
C GLN A 60 -8.83 -2.26 22.30
N LEU A 61 -9.49 -3.42 22.26
CA LEU A 61 -10.94 -3.49 22.04
C LEU A 61 -11.71 -2.83 23.19
N TYR A 62 -11.32 -3.13 24.45
CA TYR A 62 -11.93 -2.51 25.63
C TYR A 62 -11.76 -1.00 25.62
N ALA A 63 -10.54 -0.51 25.39
CA ALA A 63 -10.26 0.92 25.36
C ALA A 63 -11.07 1.67 24.29
N THR A 64 -11.20 1.06 23.11
CA THR A 64 -11.96 1.64 22.00
C THR A 64 -13.47 1.61 22.24
N LEU A 65 -14.00 0.55 22.86
CA LEU A 65 -15.43 0.39 23.14
C LEU A 65 -15.88 1.24 24.31
N SER A 66 -15.07 1.31 25.39
CA SER A 66 -15.45 2.05 26.60
C SER A 66 -15.32 3.56 26.43
N GLY A 67 -14.34 4.02 25.64
CA GLY A 67 -13.99 5.44 25.53
C GLY A 67 -13.53 6.07 26.87
N ALA A 68 -13.33 5.25 27.91
CA ALA A 68 -13.06 5.72 29.27
C ALA A 68 -11.59 6.09 29.51
N ILE A 69 -10.67 5.65 28.64
CA ILE A 69 -9.23 5.85 28.81
C ILE A 69 -8.80 7.14 28.10
N THR A 70 -8.07 8.01 28.84
CA THR A 70 -7.55 9.26 28.25
C THR A 70 -6.59 8.96 27.09
N ALA A 71 -6.59 9.83 26.08
CA ALA A 71 -5.83 9.60 24.83
C ALA A 71 -4.33 9.34 25.08
N GLN A 72 -3.70 10.07 26.00
CA GLN A 72 -2.29 9.89 26.29
C GLN A 72 -2.01 8.55 26.99
N VAL A 73 -2.84 8.14 27.94
CA VAL A 73 -2.73 6.84 28.63
C VAL A 73 -2.95 5.70 27.65
N LEU A 74 -3.93 5.81 26.75
CA LEU A 74 -4.16 4.82 25.69
C LEU A 74 -2.94 4.68 24.78
N ARG A 75 -2.39 5.78 24.29
CA ARG A 75 -1.23 5.82 23.39
C ARG A 75 0.02 5.26 24.07
N ALA A 76 0.28 5.62 25.32
CA ALA A 76 1.41 5.11 26.10
C ALA A 76 1.28 3.61 26.38
N THR A 77 0.10 3.13 26.78
CA THR A 77 -0.14 1.69 27.00
C THR A 77 -0.02 0.90 25.70
N HIS A 78 -0.55 1.41 24.60
CA HIS A 78 -0.38 0.81 23.28
C HIS A 78 1.10 0.65 22.91
N LEU A 79 1.91 1.71 23.07
CA LEU A 79 3.36 1.66 22.83
C LEU A 79 4.09 0.73 23.78
N ALA A 80 3.66 0.60 25.04
CA ALA A 80 4.23 -0.35 25.99
C ALA A 80 4.08 -1.80 25.51
N PHE A 81 2.88 -2.20 25.06
CA PHE A 81 2.65 -3.52 24.46
C PHE A 81 3.45 -3.71 23.16
N VAL A 82 3.45 -2.71 22.30
CA VAL A 82 4.20 -2.74 21.03
C VAL A 82 5.69 -2.92 21.27
N GLN A 83 6.29 -2.16 22.19
CA GLN A 83 7.73 -2.27 22.51
C GLN A 83 8.08 -3.64 23.09
N LEU A 84 7.27 -4.15 24.00
CA LEU A 84 7.47 -5.47 24.57
C LEU A 84 7.42 -6.55 23.49
N LEU A 85 6.37 -6.57 22.68
CA LEU A 85 6.19 -7.55 21.62
C LEU A 85 7.24 -7.40 20.51
N ALA A 86 7.70 -6.18 20.21
CA ALA A 86 8.73 -5.93 19.21
C ALA A 86 10.03 -6.69 19.52
N PHE A 87 10.52 -6.62 20.76
CA PHE A 87 11.76 -7.31 21.16
C PHE A 87 11.56 -8.81 21.35
N LEU A 88 10.38 -9.24 21.77
CA LEU A 88 10.07 -10.66 21.87
C LEU A 88 10.01 -11.33 20.51
N LEU A 89 9.38 -10.69 19.50
CA LEU A 89 9.10 -11.27 18.20
C LEU A 89 10.21 -11.01 17.18
N PHE A 90 10.88 -9.87 17.17
CA PHE A 90 11.82 -9.50 16.11
C PHE A 90 13.29 -9.63 16.53
N PRO A 91 14.08 -10.41 15.79
CA PRO A 91 15.50 -10.62 16.11
C PRO A 91 16.34 -9.36 15.79
N PRO A 92 17.52 -9.18 16.46
CA PRO A 92 18.37 -8.02 16.27
C PRO A 92 19.00 -7.91 14.88
N THR A 93 19.25 -9.05 14.19
CA THR A 93 19.83 -9.10 12.84
C THR A 93 19.18 -10.21 12.02
N LYS A 94 19.31 -10.12 10.69
CA LYS A 94 18.82 -11.15 9.75
C LYS A 94 19.42 -12.53 9.99
N ASN A 95 20.66 -12.59 10.50
CA ASN A 95 21.41 -13.83 10.73
C ASN A 95 21.19 -14.41 12.14
N SER A 96 20.46 -13.70 13.02
CA SER A 96 20.18 -14.19 14.36
C SER A 96 19.27 -15.42 14.34
N PRO A 97 19.51 -16.41 15.23
CA PRO A 97 18.66 -17.59 15.31
C PRO A 97 17.21 -17.19 15.65
N ARG A 98 16.27 -17.69 14.85
CA ARG A 98 14.84 -17.35 15.01
C ARG A 98 14.13 -18.18 16.09
N ASN A 99 14.74 -19.26 16.54
CA ASN A 99 14.17 -20.19 17.53
C ASN A 99 14.58 -19.86 18.96
N THR A 100 15.50 -18.92 19.18
CA THR A 100 16.02 -18.55 20.50
C THR A 100 15.62 -17.12 20.85
N LEU A 101 15.29 -16.89 22.12
CA LEU A 101 15.03 -15.57 22.67
C LEU A 101 16.17 -15.24 23.64
N PRO A 102 17.10 -14.36 23.25
CA PRO A 102 18.20 -13.94 24.13
C PRO A 102 17.65 -13.14 25.33
N TRP A 103 18.31 -13.26 26.47
CA TRP A 103 17.90 -12.55 27.70
C TRP A 103 17.92 -11.02 27.54
N TYR A 104 18.86 -10.49 26.76
CA TYR A 104 18.96 -9.03 26.53
C TYR A 104 17.76 -8.49 25.74
N ASP A 105 17.09 -9.28 24.88
CA ASP A 105 15.88 -8.86 24.20
C ASP A 105 14.69 -8.78 25.17
N ILE A 106 14.63 -9.67 26.16
CA ILE A 106 13.62 -9.59 27.22
C ILE A 106 13.83 -8.31 28.04
N VAL A 107 15.08 -8.03 28.42
CA VAL A 107 15.42 -6.82 29.17
C VAL A 107 15.10 -5.56 28.39
N LEU A 108 15.47 -5.48 27.11
CA LEU A 108 15.14 -4.33 26.26
C LEU A 108 13.64 -4.15 26.09
N GLY A 109 12.89 -5.24 25.92
CA GLY A 109 11.43 -5.19 25.84
C GLY A 109 10.79 -4.66 27.13
N LEU A 110 11.28 -5.12 28.29
CA LEU A 110 10.82 -4.67 29.61
C LEU A 110 11.18 -3.19 29.86
N ILE A 111 12.40 -2.76 29.52
CA ILE A 111 12.81 -1.36 29.62
C ILE A 111 11.92 -0.48 28.72
N GLY A 112 11.71 -0.88 27.47
CA GLY A 112 10.84 -0.15 26.56
C GLY A 112 9.41 -0.02 27.08
N ALA A 113 8.82 -1.12 27.55
CA ALA A 113 7.50 -1.10 28.14
C ALA A 113 7.46 -0.22 29.42
N ALA A 114 8.47 -0.31 30.30
CA ALA A 114 8.55 0.48 31.51
C ALA A 114 8.63 1.99 31.26
N CYS A 115 9.36 2.43 30.21
CA CYS A 115 9.42 3.83 29.82
C CYS A 115 8.04 4.40 29.46
N TRP A 116 7.23 3.65 28.71
CA TRP A 116 5.88 4.07 28.37
C TRP A 116 4.91 3.94 29.55
N LEU A 117 5.00 2.88 30.36
CA LEU A 117 4.19 2.72 31.56
C LEU A 117 4.51 3.77 32.63
N TYR A 118 5.74 4.33 32.63
CA TYR A 118 6.09 5.47 33.49
C TYR A 118 5.13 6.65 33.25
N ILE A 119 4.76 6.91 31.97
CA ILE A 119 3.79 7.96 31.64
C ILE A 119 2.41 7.61 32.21
N VAL A 120 1.99 6.35 32.09
CA VAL A 120 0.68 5.90 32.58
C VAL A 120 0.57 6.07 34.11
N VAL A 121 1.59 5.61 34.87
CA VAL A 121 1.62 5.65 36.35
C VAL A 121 1.74 7.09 36.85
N ASN A 122 2.52 7.93 36.16
CA ASN A 122 2.78 9.29 36.62
C ASN A 122 1.96 10.34 35.87
N PHE A 123 0.86 9.95 35.20
CA PHE A 123 0.10 10.82 34.31
C PHE A 123 -0.31 12.14 34.95
N ASP A 124 -0.98 12.10 36.07
CA ASP A 124 -1.44 13.30 36.79
C ASP A 124 -0.29 14.21 37.23
N SER A 125 0.83 13.62 37.69
CA SER A 125 2.03 14.36 38.05
C SER A 125 2.69 15.05 36.89
N LEU A 126 2.78 14.37 35.71
CA LEU A 126 3.34 14.91 34.46
C LEU A 126 2.48 16.05 33.91
N VAL A 127 1.16 15.93 34.00
CA VAL A 127 0.23 16.98 33.56
C VAL A 127 0.37 18.21 34.48
N ARG A 128 0.40 18.04 35.80
CA ARG A 128 0.51 19.16 36.75
C ARG A 128 1.83 19.93 36.63
N ARG A 129 2.92 19.26 36.31
CA ARG A 129 4.25 19.86 36.13
C ARG A 129 4.66 20.04 34.65
N SER A 130 3.67 20.14 33.74
CA SER A 130 3.94 20.33 32.31
C SER A 130 4.87 21.53 32.08
N GLY A 131 5.96 21.27 31.35
CA GLY A 131 7.02 22.27 31.09
C GLY A 131 8.12 22.33 32.15
N ASN A 132 7.93 21.74 33.35
CA ASN A 132 8.94 21.67 34.42
C ASN A 132 9.31 20.20 34.73
N ASN A 133 9.96 19.56 33.76
CA ASN A 133 10.30 18.14 33.83
C ASN A 133 11.52 17.90 34.74
N THR A 134 11.48 16.83 35.52
CA THR A 134 12.58 16.42 36.38
C THR A 134 13.72 15.75 35.60
N PRO A 135 14.94 15.67 36.14
CA PRO A 135 16.04 14.92 35.53
C PRO A 135 15.68 13.45 35.25
N LEU A 136 14.83 12.83 36.09
CA LEU A 136 14.34 11.48 35.89
C LEU A 136 13.43 11.39 34.62
N ASP A 137 12.54 12.37 34.44
CA ASP A 137 11.69 12.44 33.23
C ASP A 137 12.56 12.51 31.98
N VAL A 138 13.62 13.32 31.99
CA VAL A 138 14.55 13.43 30.86
C VAL A 138 15.27 12.11 30.62
N ALA A 139 15.75 11.44 31.67
CA ALA A 139 16.43 10.16 31.53
C ALA A 139 15.51 9.06 30.97
N VAL A 140 14.28 8.96 31.48
CA VAL A 140 13.27 8.02 30.96
C VAL A 140 12.94 8.32 29.50
N GLY A 141 12.77 9.59 29.14
CA GLY A 141 12.51 10.01 27.75
C GLY A 141 13.65 9.64 26.81
N ILE A 142 14.91 9.86 27.21
CA ILE A 142 16.09 9.47 26.41
C ILE A 142 16.10 7.95 26.19
N VAL A 143 15.94 7.16 27.24
CA VAL A 143 15.94 5.69 27.15
C VAL A 143 14.79 5.21 26.26
N GLY A 144 13.59 5.76 26.45
CA GLY A 144 12.42 5.41 25.63
C GLY A 144 12.62 5.71 24.15
N ILE A 145 13.19 6.87 23.81
CA ILE A 145 13.53 7.22 22.42
C ILE A 145 14.58 6.26 21.85
N LEU A 146 15.65 5.97 22.58
CA LEU A 146 16.71 5.04 22.12
C LEU A 146 16.17 3.63 21.87
N VAL A 147 15.32 3.12 22.78
CA VAL A 147 14.67 1.82 22.61
C VAL A 147 13.72 1.82 21.42
N LEU A 148 13.02 2.92 21.15
CA LEU A 148 12.19 3.07 19.95
C LEU A 148 13.05 3.05 18.67
N PHE A 149 14.20 3.70 18.65
CA PHE A 149 15.15 3.64 17.54
C PHE A 149 15.65 2.22 17.27
N GLU A 150 15.97 1.46 18.35
CA GLU A 150 16.42 0.07 18.20
C GLU A 150 15.30 -0.84 17.68
N SER A 151 14.07 -0.69 18.13
CA SER A 151 12.94 -1.44 17.56
C SER A 151 12.66 -1.06 16.10
N CYS A 152 12.81 0.22 15.76
CA CYS A 152 12.71 0.68 14.37
C CYS A 152 13.78 0.05 13.48
N ARG A 153 15.02 0.01 13.91
CA ARG A 153 16.13 -0.63 13.21
C ARG A 153 15.83 -2.09 12.86
N ARG A 154 15.20 -2.82 13.80
CA ARG A 154 14.88 -4.24 13.63
C ARG A 154 13.74 -4.49 12.66
N ILE A 155 12.69 -3.68 12.72
CA ILE A 155 11.40 -3.99 12.09
C ILE A 155 11.18 -3.17 10.82
N VAL A 156 11.31 -1.85 10.91
CA VAL A 156 11.06 -0.93 9.79
C VAL A 156 12.31 -0.77 8.91
N GLY A 157 13.44 -0.57 9.55
CA GLY A 157 14.74 -0.49 8.88
C GLY A 157 15.45 0.86 9.04
N LEU A 158 16.61 0.97 8.36
CA LEU A 158 17.50 2.11 8.49
C LEU A 158 16.97 3.43 7.89
N PRO A 159 16.22 3.45 6.77
CA PRO A 159 15.87 4.72 6.11
C PRO A 159 15.14 5.69 7.03
N ILE A 160 14.04 5.28 7.66
CA ILE A 160 13.28 6.14 8.58
C ILE A 160 14.09 6.49 9.84
N MET A 161 14.93 5.57 10.30
CA MET A 161 15.81 5.80 11.46
C MET A 161 16.82 6.91 11.17
N ILE A 162 17.45 6.92 9.99
CA ILE A 162 18.39 7.95 9.55
C ILE A 162 17.67 9.29 9.42
N ILE A 163 16.49 9.30 8.80
CA ILE A 163 15.69 10.53 8.64
C ILE A 163 15.33 11.10 10.02
N ALA A 164 14.72 10.31 10.92
CA ALA A 164 14.35 10.78 12.24
C ALA A 164 15.58 11.25 13.06
N GLY A 165 16.69 10.51 12.95
CA GLY A 165 17.97 10.91 13.57
C GLY A 165 18.49 12.23 13.03
N SER A 166 18.44 12.45 11.71
CA SER A 166 18.86 13.72 11.10
C SER A 166 18.00 14.90 11.54
N PHE A 167 16.69 14.69 11.76
CA PHE A 167 15.80 15.72 12.31
C PHE A 167 16.14 16.04 13.77
N ILE A 168 16.50 15.05 14.58
CA ILE A 168 16.98 15.30 15.97
C ILE A 168 18.29 16.11 15.93
N VAL A 169 19.24 15.72 15.06
CA VAL A 169 20.49 16.49 14.89
C VAL A 169 20.20 17.92 14.41
N PHE A 170 19.26 18.08 13.48
CA PHE A 170 18.81 19.39 13.02
C PHE A 170 18.31 20.27 14.18
N ALA A 171 17.53 19.73 15.12
CA ALA A 171 17.03 20.48 16.27
C ALA A 171 18.16 21.06 17.15
N PHE A 172 19.28 20.37 17.24
CA PHE A 172 20.46 20.85 17.98
C PHE A 172 21.34 21.78 17.15
N ALA A 173 21.53 21.44 15.87
CA ALA A 173 22.48 22.11 14.98
C ALA A 173 21.97 23.42 14.36
N GLY A 174 20.74 23.85 14.65
CA GLY A 174 20.08 24.99 14.00
C GLY A 174 20.87 26.29 13.98
N LYS A 175 21.69 26.56 14.98
CA LYS A 175 22.55 27.75 15.07
C LYS A 175 23.66 27.80 14.00
N TYR A 176 24.07 26.64 13.51
CA TYR A 176 25.19 26.48 12.57
C TYR A 176 24.73 26.37 11.12
N LEU A 177 23.43 26.29 10.88
CA LEU A 177 22.88 26.07 9.55
C LEU A 177 22.66 27.40 8.82
N PRO A 178 22.97 27.48 7.51
CA PRO A 178 22.78 28.68 6.73
C PRO A 178 21.36 28.85 6.21
N GLY A 179 21.02 30.09 5.84
CA GLY A 179 19.81 30.41 5.08
C GLY A 179 18.51 30.09 5.80
N PHE A 180 17.56 29.53 5.08
CA PHE A 180 16.21 29.22 5.58
C PHE A 180 16.16 28.08 6.62
N LEU A 181 17.23 27.30 6.74
CA LEU A 181 17.35 26.25 7.74
C LEU A 181 17.82 26.77 9.12
N HIS A 182 18.31 28.03 9.19
CA HIS A 182 18.80 28.62 10.44
C HIS A 182 17.69 28.73 11.49
N HIS A 183 17.96 28.26 12.72
CA HIS A 183 17.12 28.49 13.90
C HIS A 183 17.95 28.51 15.17
N ARG A 184 17.37 28.99 16.29
CA ARG A 184 18.08 29.22 17.56
C ARG A 184 18.75 28.01 18.20
N GLY A 185 18.42 26.77 17.75
CA GLY A 185 18.78 25.53 18.43
C GLY A 185 17.97 25.28 19.71
N TYR A 186 17.91 24.04 20.16
CA TYR A 186 17.16 23.66 21.35
C TYR A 186 18.02 22.84 22.31
N SER A 187 17.72 22.91 23.62
CA SER A 187 18.39 22.11 24.63
C SER A 187 17.94 20.65 24.58
N LEU A 188 18.77 19.71 25.05
CA LEU A 188 18.47 18.28 25.13
C LEU A 188 17.16 18.04 25.89
N GLN A 189 17.02 18.67 27.07
CA GLN A 189 15.80 18.57 27.88
C GLN A 189 14.56 18.98 27.07
N ARG A 190 14.62 20.12 26.35
CA ARG A 190 13.48 20.62 25.57
C ARG A 190 13.12 19.66 24.44
N VAL A 191 14.09 19.13 23.72
CA VAL A 191 13.86 18.19 22.61
C VAL A 191 13.29 16.88 23.14
N VAL A 192 13.89 16.27 24.16
CA VAL A 192 13.45 14.99 24.71
C VAL A 192 12.03 15.09 25.29
N CYS A 193 11.78 16.12 26.10
CA CYS A 193 10.46 16.27 26.74
C CYS A 193 9.37 16.59 25.71
N HIS A 194 9.68 17.38 24.68
CA HIS A 194 8.74 17.65 23.60
C HIS A 194 8.41 16.38 22.81
N LEU A 195 9.41 15.56 22.49
CA LEU A 195 9.21 14.33 21.70
C LEU A 195 8.51 13.22 22.50
N PHE A 196 8.83 13.06 23.80
CA PHE A 196 8.39 11.87 24.55
C PHE A 196 7.10 12.10 25.33
N TYR A 197 6.88 13.27 25.91
CA TYR A 197 5.75 13.54 26.81
C TYR A 197 4.63 14.36 26.14
N ASN A 198 4.91 15.02 25.03
CA ASN A 198 3.93 15.87 24.36
C ASN A 198 3.16 15.12 23.27
N THR A 199 1.92 15.53 23.05
CA THR A 199 1.07 15.02 21.95
C THR A 199 1.47 15.54 20.57
N GLU A 200 2.44 16.43 20.48
CA GLU A 200 3.07 16.88 19.23
C GLU A 200 4.29 16.03 18.82
N GLY A 201 4.75 15.13 19.69
CA GLY A 201 5.87 14.23 19.45
C GLY A 201 5.44 12.79 19.13
N ILE A 202 6.12 11.82 19.76
CA ILE A 202 5.89 10.38 19.55
C ILE A 202 4.44 10.00 19.84
N MET A 203 3.86 10.53 20.92
CA MET A 203 2.45 10.31 21.26
C MET A 203 1.48 11.21 20.48
N GLY A 204 1.89 11.70 19.33
CA GLY A 204 1.09 12.58 18.46
C GLY A 204 -0.03 11.87 17.72
N THR A 205 -0.57 12.59 16.73
CA THR A 205 -1.65 12.13 15.85
C THR A 205 -1.40 10.74 15.23
N PRO A 206 -0.19 10.40 14.73
CA PRO A 206 0.02 9.09 14.14
C PRO A 206 -0.20 7.92 15.10
N ILE A 207 0.32 8.01 16.33
CA ILE A 207 0.08 6.98 17.37
C ILE A 207 -1.37 7.03 17.85
N GLY A 208 -1.98 8.20 17.88
CA GLY A 208 -3.41 8.33 18.18
C GLY A 208 -4.28 7.51 17.22
N ALA A 209 -4.08 7.66 15.93
CA ALA A 209 -4.75 6.87 14.91
C ALA A 209 -4.40 5.37 15.02
N CYS A 210 -3.14 5.05 15.25
CA CYS A 210 -2.65 3.68 15.38
C CYS A 210 -3.30 2.94 16.57
N SER A 211 -3.40 3.61 17.70
CA SER A 211 -4.01 3.05 18.92
C SER A 211 -5.55 3.07 18.94
N THR A 212 -6.20 3.45 17.85
CA THR A 212 -7.66 3.46 17.73
C THR A 212 -8.12 2.67 16.51
N PHE A 213 -8.47 3.36 15.45
CA PHE A 213 -9.13 2.74 14.29
C PHE A 213 -8.19 1.92 13.40
N ILE A 214 -6.90 2.29 13.29
CA ILE A 214 -5.95 1.51 12.48
C ILE A 214 -5.80 0.09 13.07
N PHE A 215 -5.72 -0.02 14.40
CA PHE A 215 -5.70 -1.32 15.06
C PHE A 215 -6.92 -2.17 14.72
N LEU A 216 -8.12 -1.57 14.76
CA LEU A 216 -9.36 -2.27 14.43
C LEU A 216 -9.39 -2.74 12.96
N PHE A 217 -8.91 -1.93 12.03
CA PHE A 217 -8.83 -2.33 10.62
C PHE A 217 -7.80 -3.42 10.37
N ILE A 218 -6.68 -3.44 11.11
CA ILE A 218 -5.69 -4.53 11.05
C ILE A 218 -6.29 -5.82 11.61
N LEU A 219 -7.04 -5.74 12.72
CA LEU A 219 -7.76 -6.89 13.28
C LEU A 219 -8.85 -7.39 12.31
N PHE A 220 -9.61 -6.47 11.70
CA PHE A 220 -10.58 -6.79 10.66
C PHE A 220 -9.91 -7.49 9.46
N GLY A 221 -8.79 -6.97 8.97
CA GLY A 221 -8.04 -7.56 7.86
C GLY A 221 -7.57 -8.99 8.17
N ALA A 222 -7.03 -9.22 9.37
CA ALA A 222 -6.61 -10.55 9.83
C ALA A 222 -7.79 -11.54 9.94
N LEU A 223 -8.96 -11.07 10.41
CA LEU A 223 -10.20 -11.84 10.43
C LEU A 223 -10.65 -12.19 9.02
N LEU A 224 -10.67 -11.21 8.14
CA LEU A 224 -11.14 -11.37 6.76
C LEU A 224 -10.24 -12.31 5.96
N GLU A 225 -8.92 -12.23 6.14
CA GLU A 225 -7.95 -13.11 5.50
C GLU A 225 -8.19 -14.58 5.90
N LYS A 226 -8.46 -14.84 7.19
CA LYS A 226 -8.76 -16.20 7.71
C LYS A 226 -10.07 -16.78 7.15
N THR A 227 -11.02 -15.96 6.70
CA THR A 227 -12.24 -16.44 6.04
C THR A 227 -11.99 -17.05 4.66
N GLY A 228 -10.79 -16.87 4.07
CA GLY A 228 -10.45 -17.36 2.74
C GLY A 228 -10.91 -16.44 1.60
N ILE A 229 -11.23 -15.19 1.88
CA ILE A 229 -11.70 -14.22 0.89
C ILE A 229 -10.70 -14.02 -0.26
N GLY A 230 -9.40 -14.19 0.02
CA GLY A 230 -8.35 -14.06 -1.00
C GLY A 230 -8.54 -15.05 -2.16
N HIS A 231 -8.76 -16.32 -1.85
CA HIS A 231 -9.04 -17.35 -2.87
C HIS A 231 -10.35 -17.07 -3.60
N PHE A 232 -11.38 -16.62 -2.87
CA PHE A 232 -12.65 -16.25 -3.48
C PHE A 232 -12.49 -15.09 -4.48
N PHE A 233 -11.69 -14.07 -4.18
CA PHE A 233 -11.43 -12.97 -5.12
C PHE A 233 -10.69 -13.45 -6.37
N ILE A 234 -9.71 -14.35 -6.24
CA ILE A 234 -9.01 -14.93 -7.39
C ILE A 234 -9.99 -15.75 -8.25
N ASP A 235 -10.85 -16.56 -7.63
CA ASP A 235 -11.88 -17.36 -8.33
C ASP A 235 -12.87 -16.45 -9.10
N VAL A 236 -13.34 -15.37 -8.47
CA VAL A 236 -14.23 -14.37 -9.08
C VAL A 236 -13.55 -13.71 -10.28
N CYS A 237 -12.30 -13.28 -10.12
CA CYS A 237 -11.54 -12.64 -11.21
C CYS A 237 -11.27 -13.61 -12.36
N ASN A 238 -11.00 -14.89 -12.06
CA ASN A 238 -10.88 -15.94 -13.08
C ASN A 238 -12.19 -16.16 -13.84
N ALA A 239 -13.33 -16.16 -13.14
CA ALA A 239 -14.64 -16.28 -13.79
C ALA A 239 -14.94 -15.10 -14.74
N LEU A 240 -14.51 -13.90 -14.38
CA LEU A 240 -14.78 -12.66 -15.15
C LEU A 240 -13.80 -12.43 -16.31
N ALA A 241 -12.51 -12.59 -16.05
CA ALA A 241 -11.45 -12.16 -16.96
C ALA A 241 -10.55 -13.29 -17.51
N GLY A 242 -10.59 -14.49 -16.90
CA GLY A 242 -9.66 -15.58 -17.22
C GLY A 242 -9.75 -16.09 -18.65
N GLY A 243 -10.94 -16.07 -19.26
CA GLY A 243 -11.17 -16.49 -20.67
C GLY A 243 -10.78 -15.45 -21.72
N ALA A 244 -10.50 -14.20 -21.33
CA ALA A 244 -10.11 -13.15 -22.26
C ALA A 244 -8.65 -13.33 -22.73
N SER A 245 -8.30 -12.72 -23.87
CA SER A 245 -6.89 -12.67 -24.33
C SER A 245 -5.99 -12.15 -23.21
N GLY A 246 -4.96 -12.92 -22.85
CA GLY A 246 -4.09 -12.62 -21.72
C GLY A 246 -4.76 -12.77 -20.34
N GLY A 247 -5.79 -13.63 -20.24
CA GLY A 247 -6.63 -13.80 -19.06
C GLY A 247 -5.89 -13.83 -17.71
N PRO A 248 -4.90 -14.70 -17.49
CA PRO A 248 -4.16 -14.76 -16.23
C PRO A 248 -3.54 -13.44 -15.77
N ALA A 249 -3.02 -12.62 -16.69
CA ALA A 249 -2.47 -11.31 -16.33
C ALA A 249 -3.57 -10.29 -15.96
N LYS A 250 -4.72 -10.36 -16.61
CA LYS A 250 -5.90 -9.56 -16.23
C LYS A 250 -6.47 -9.99 -14.89
N VAL A 251 -6.48 -11.28 -14.63
CA VAL A 251 -6.87 -11.84 -13.33
C VAL A 251 -5.92 -11.32 -12.24
N ALA A 252 -4.61 -11.33 -12.48
CA ALA A 252 -3.62 -10.78 -11.57
C ALA A 252 -3.93 -9.31 -11.22
N VAL A 253 -4.19 -8.47 -12.22
CA VAL A 253 -4.53 -7.05 -12.01
C VAL A 253 -5.78 -6.88 -11.15
N LEU A 254 -6.87 -7.60 -11.48
CA LEU A 254 -8.14 -7.47 -10.76
C LEU A 254 -8.09 -8.08 -9.35
N SER A 255 -7.46 -9.26 -9.20
CA SER A 255 -7.36 -9.91 -7.90
C SER A 255 -6.45 -9.14 -6.95
N SER A 256 -5.32 -8.61 -7.43
CA SER A 256 -4.45 -7.76 -6.63
C SER A 256 -5.09 -6.42 -6.27
N ALA A 257 -5.95 -5.87 -7.13
CA ALA A 257 -6.76 -4.71 -6.78
C ALA A 257 -7.68 -5.00 -5.60
N LEU A 258 -8.41 -6.12 -5.64
CA LEU A 258 -9.33 -6.53 -4.57
C LEU A 258 -8.60 -6.92 -3.29
N LEU A 259 -7.52 -7.71 -3.37
CA LEU A 259 -6.72 -8.11 -2.21
C LEU A 259 -6.00 -6.92 -1.58
N GLY A 260 -5.47 -6.03 -2.41
CA GLY A 260 -4.79 -4.82 -1.97
C GLY A 260 -5.67 -3.90 -1.13
N THR A 261 -6.99 -3.87 -1.39
CA THR A 261 -7.93 -3.10 -0.57
C THR A 261 -7.90 -3.52 0.90
N VAL A 262 -7.51 -4.76 1.20
CA VAL A 262 -7.50 -5.34 2.54
C VAL A 262 -6.09 -5.39 3.13
N SER A 263 -5.09 -5.80 2.35
CA SER A 263 -3.72 -6.04 2.84
C SER A 263 -2.94 -4.76 3.15
N GLY A 264 -3.14 -3.69 2.37
CA GLY A 264 -2.45 -2.40 2.54
C GLY A 264 -0.92 -2.43 2.35
N SER A 265 -0.34 -3.57 1.95
CA SER A 265 1.11 -3.76 1.70
C SER A 265 1.35 -4.28 0.29
N SER A 266 2.15 -3.56 -0.50
CA SER A 266 2.51 -3.95 -1.86
C SER A 266 3.29 -5.26 -1.91
N VAL A 267 4.24 -5.45 -1.01
CA VAL A 267 5.09 -6.66 -0.95
C VAL A 267 4.29 -7.87 -0.53
N SER A 268 3.51 -7.75 0.55
CA SER A 268 2.65 -8.84 1.05
C SER A 268 1.62 -9.26 0.00
N ASN A 269 0.99 -8.29 -0.69
CA ASN A 269 0.03 -8.55 -1.76
C ASN A 269 0.71 -9.21 -2.97
N THR A 270 1.90 -8.73 -3.40
CA THR A 270 2.68 -9.33 -4.49
C THR A 270 3.05 -10.79 -4.21
N VAL A 271 3.40 -11.12 -2.97
CA VAL A 271 3.73 -12.51 -2.62
C VAL A 271 2.46 -13.36 -2.48
N GLY A 272 1.42 -12.84 -1.84
CA GLY A 272 0.15 -13.55 -1.63
C GLY A 272 -0.53 -13.94 -2.94
N SER A 273 -0.92 -12.97 -3.76
CA SER A 273 -1.58 -13.21 -5.05
C SER A 273 -0.61 -13.72 -6.13
N GLY A 274 0.61 -13.19 -6.15
CA GLY A 274 1.61 -13.51 -7.17
C GLY A 274 2.10 -14.95 -7.13
N SER A 275 2.02 -15.61 -5.97
CA SER A 275 2.33 -17.03 -5.85
C SER A 275 1.45 -17.91 -6.77
N PHE A 276 0.23 -17.48 -7.05
CA PHE A 276 -0.72 -18.15 -7.94
C PHE A 276 -0.69 -17.56 -9.35
N THR A 277 -0.73 -16.24 -9.46
CA THR A 277 -0.91 -15.54 -10.73
C THR A 277 0.36 -15.55 -11.59
N ILE A 278 1.55 -15.37 -11.00
CA ILE A 278 2.82 -15.36 -11.75
C ILE A 278 3.11 -16.70 -12.44
N PRO A 279 3.03 -17.87 -11.78
CA PRO A 279 3.16 -19.15 -12.46
C PRO A 279 2.13 -19.36 -13.57
N MET A 280 0.88 -18.90 -13.37
CA MET A 280 -0.19 -19.00 -14.36
C MET A 280 0.10 -18.14 -15.60
N MET A 281 0.60 -16.90 -15.41
CA MET A 281 1.05 -16.02 -16.50
C MET A 281 2.21 -16.64 -17.29
N LYS A 282 3.20 -17.22 -16.60
CA LYS A 282 4.35 -17.87 -17.25
C LYS A 282 3.92 -19.09 -18.08
N LYS A 283 3.01 -19.91 -17.57
CA LYS A 283 2.45 -21.05 -18.32
C LYS A 283 1.75 -20.63 -19.60
N LEU A 284 1.10 -19.45 -19.61
CA LEU A 284 0.44 -18.90 -20.79
C LEU A 284 1.43 -18.33 -21.82
N GLY A 285 2.71 -18.12 -21.46
CA GLY A 285 3.75 -17.63 -22.36
C GLY A 285 4.26 -16.22 -22.08
N TYR A 286 3.85 -15.59 -20.99
CA TYR A 286 4.47 -14.33 -20.56
C TYR A 286 5.90 -14.54 -20.06
N LYS A 287 6.79 -13.59 -20.34
CA LYS A 287 8.14 -13.57 -19.77
C LYS A 287 8.08 -13.38 -18.25
N GLY A 288 8.97 -14.05 -17.52
CA GLY A 288 9.00 -13.96 -16.06
C GLY A 288 9.14 -12.52 -15.54
N GLU A 289 9.99 -11.69 -16.19
CA GLU A 289 10.16 -10.29 -15.82
C GLU A 289 8.89 -9.46 -15.98
N PHE A 290 8.07 -9.78 -17.01
CA PHE A 290 6.78 -9.10 -17.21
C PHE A 290 5.72 -9.60 -16.24
N ALA A 291 5.64 -10.91 -16.02
CA ALA A 291 4.68 -11.51 -15.07
C ALA A 291 4.89 -10.99 -13.64
N GLY A 292 6.14 -10.94 -13.17
CA GLY A 292 6.48 -10.37 -11.87
C GLY A 292 6.20 -8.87 -11.80
N ALA A 293 6.38 -8.15 -12.92
CA ALA A 293 6.10 -6.71 -13.00
C ALA A 293 4.60 -6.39 -12.96
N VAL A 294 3.75 -7.17 -13.63
CA VAL A 294 2.29 -7.01 -13.60
C VAL A 294 1.78 -7.15 -12.17
N GLU A 295 2.23 -8.19 -11.48
CA GLU A 295 1.82 -8.44 -10.12
C GLU A 295 2.28 -7.34 -9.17
N ALA A 296 3.55 -6.91 -9.26
CA ALA A 296 4.10 -5.84 -8.43
C ALA A 296 3.39 -4.51 -8.65
N ALA A 297 3.14 -4.12 -9.90
CA ALA A 297 2.43 -2.90 -10.23
C ALA A 297 0.97 -2.93 -9.72
N ALA A 298 0.26 -4.04 -9.94
CA ALA A 298 -1.12 -4.20 -9.47
C ALA A 298 -1.20 -4.20 -7.93
N SER A 299 -0.28 -4.90 -7.25
CA SER A 299 -0.21 -4.96 -5.79
C SER A 299 0.08 -3.60 -5.17
N THR A 300 0.95 -2.79 -5.79
CA THR A 300 1.22 -1.42 -5.35
C THR A 300 -0.02 -0.54 -5.49
N GLY A 301 -0.77 -0.67 -6.58
CA GLY A 301 -2.05 0.01 -6.75
C GLY A 301 -3.12 -0.37 -5.73
N GLY A 302 -3.04 -1.56 -5.15
CA GLY A 302 -3.94 -1.99 -4.08
C GLY A 302 -3.95 -1.06 -2.86
N GLN A 303 -2.82 -0.40 -2.58
CA GLN A 303 -2.69 0.57 -1.47
C GLN A 303 -3.51 1.87 -1.68
N ILE A 304 -3.86 2.19 -2.93
CA ILE A 304 -4.72 3.34 -3.27
C ILE A 304 -6.16 2.93 -3.60
N MET A 305 -6.46 1.64 -3.59
CA MET A 305 -7.79 1.13 -3.96
C MET A 305 -8.74 1.13 -2.76
N PRO A 306 -9.84 1.91 -2.79
CA PRO A 306 -10.86 1.87 -1.75
C PRO A 306 -11.48 0.47 -1.59
N PRO A 307 -12.05 0.13 -0.41
CA PRO A 307 -12.42 1.02 0.69
C PRO A 307 -11.39 1.19 1.81
N ILE A 308 -10.40 0.30 1.99
CA ILE A 308 -9.52 0.34 3.18
C ILE A 308 -8.21 1.05 2.88
N MET A 309 -7.58 0.81 1.71
CA MET A 309 -6.39 1.53 1.22
C MET A 309 -5.15 1.44 2.14
N GLY A 310 -5.15 0.51 3.10
CA GLY A 310 -4.11 0.41 4.12
C GLY A 310 -4.14 1.54 5.16
N ALA A 311 -3.19 1.51 6.11
CA ALA A 311 -3.16 2.44 7.23
C ALA A 311 -2.87 3.90 6.85
N ALA A 312 -2.22 4.15 5.71
CA ALA A 312 -1.82 5.49 5.27
C ALA A 312 -3.02 6.41 4.98
N ALA A 313 -4.10 5.87 4.39
CA ALA A 313 -5.29 6.67 4.11
C ALA A 313 -6.03 7.12 5.38
N PHE A 314 -5.99 6.31 6.43
CA PHE A 314 -6.51 6.69 7.72
C PHE A 314 -5.69 7.82 8.36
N LEU A 315 -4.36 7.73 8.25
CA LEU A 315 -3.48 8.80 8.74
C LEU A 315 -3.67 10.08 7.94
N MET A 316 -3.98 9.97 6.66
CA MET A 316 -4.33 11.13 5.82
C MET A 316 -5.61 11.82 6.33
N ALA A 317 -6.66 11.03 6.60
CA ALA A 317 -7.91 11.55 7.15
C ALA A 317 -7.68 12.29 8.47
N GLU A 318 -6.91 11.70 9.39
CA GLU A 318 -6.57 12.29 10.67
C GLU A 318 -5.70 13.55 10.54
N SER A 319 -4.66 13.51 9.67
CA SER A 319 -3.76 14.65 9.45
C SER A 319 -4.47 15.86 8.86
N LEU A 320 -5.49 15.63 8.04
CA LEU A 320 -6.29 16.67 7.40
C LEU A 320 -7.54 17.08 8.22
N GLY A 321 -7.86 16.34 9.29
CA GLY A 321 -9.10 16.54 10.05
C GLY A 321 -10.36 16.26 9.23
N LEU A 322 -10.27 15.37 8.22
CA LEU A 322 -11.38 15.06 7.32
C LEU A 322 -12.02 13.71 7.68
N PRO A 323 -13.33 13.56 7.47
CA PRO A 323 -13.95 12.23 7.57
C PRO A 323 -13.32 11.25 6.60
N TYR A 324 -13.07 10.00 7.04
CA TYR A 324 -12.42 8.98 6.22
C TYR A 324 -13.12 8.74 4.87
N ILE A 325 -14.45 8.82 4.85
CA ILE A 325 -15.24 8.67 3.61
C ILE A 325 -14.88 9.72 2.54
N THR A 326 -14.38 10.89 2.94
CA THR A 326 -13.90 11.93 2.01
C THR A 326 -12.65 11.47 1.28
N ILE A 327 -11.71 10.84 2.01
CA ILE A 327 -10.51 10.25 1.42
C ILE A 327 -10.87 9.10 0.48
N VAL A 328 -11.78 8.22 0.92
CA VAL A 328 -12.28 7.10 0.11
C VAL A 328 -12.86 7.60 -1.22
N LYS A 329 -13.76 8.60 -1.18
CA LYS A 329 -14.35 9.19 -2.38
C LYS A 329 -13.27 9.77 -3.30
N ALA A 330 -12.33 10.55 -2.76
CA ALA A 330 -11.27 11.17 -3.54
C ALA A 330 -10.35 10.14 -4.23
N ALA A 331 -10.15 8.97 -3.63
CA ALA A 331 -9.30 7.92 -4.18
C ALA A 331 -9.94 7.09 -5.30
N ILE A 332 -11.29 7.07 -5.42
CA ILE A 332 -11.99 6.17 -6.36
C ILE A 332 -11.55 6.40 -7.81
N VAL A 333 -11.65 7.64 -8.29
CA VAL A 333 -11.35 7.95 -9.71
C VAL A 333 -9.87 7.70 -10.03
N PRO A 334 -8.90 8.23 -9.25
CA PRO A 334 -7.50 7.95 -9.45
C PRO A 334 -7.15 6.46 -9.43
N ALA A 335 -7.73 5.68 -8.51
CA ALA A 335 -7.50 4.24 -8.44
C ALA A 335 -8.04 3.50 -9.66
N ILE A 336 -9.27 3.79 -10.09
CA ILE A 336 -9.86 3.19 -11.31
C ILE A 336 -8.99 3.48 -12.53
N LEU A 337 -8.51 4.71 -12.68
CA LEU A 337 -7.65 5.09 -13.80
C LEU A 337 -6.31 4.35 -13.77
N TYR A 338 -5.70 4.20 -12.59
CA TYR A 338 -4.46 3.46 -12.41
C TYR A 338 -4.61 2.00 -12.86
N PHE A 339 -5.60 1.28 -12.32
CA PHE A 339 -5.84 -0.11 -12.67
C PHE A 339 -6.26 -0.29 -14.14
N THR A 340 -7.03 0.65 -14.67
CA THR A 340 -7.40 0.65 -16.09
C THR A 340 -6.17 0.78 -16.99
N GLY A 341 -5.21 1.64 -16.64
CA GLY A 341 -3.94 1.77 -17.35
C GLY A 341 -3.16 0.45 -17.40
N ILE A 342 -2.99 -0.21 -16.25
CA ILE A 342 -2.32 -1.53 -16.19
C ILE A 342 -3.10 -2.56 -16.99
N PHE A 343 -4.42 -2.62 -16.87
CA PHE A 343 -5.28 -3.57 -17.56
C PHE A 343 -5.21 -3.43 -19.09
N ILE A 344 -5.20 -2.20 -19.59
CA ILE A 344 -5.03 -1.90 -21.02
C ILE A 344 -3.63 -2.33 -21.49
N THR A 345 -2.58 -1.96 -20.76
CA THR A 345 -1.20 -2.31 -21.11
C THR A 345 -1.01 -3.83 -21.18
N VAL A 346 -1.51 -4.56 -20.20
CA VAL A 346 -1.50 -6.03 -20.18
C VAL A 346 -2.29 -6.63 -21.34
N HIS A 347 -3.43 -6.02 -21.72
CA HIS A 347 -4.22 -6.46 -22.88
C HIS A 347 -3.46 -6.27 -24.19
N LEU A 348 -2.81 -5.11 -24.37
CA LEU A 348 -2.04 -4.81 -25.56
C LEU A 348 -0.83 -5.74 -25.69
N GLU A 349 -0.09 -6.00 -24.61
CA GLU A 349 1.02 -6.95 -24.61
C GLU A 349 0.55 -8.37 -24.95
N ALA A 350 -0.60 -8.81 -24.37
CA ALA A 350 -1.19 -10.12 -24.70
C ALA A 350 -1.55 -10.24 -26.19
N LYS A 351 -2.14 -9.19 -26.77
CA LYS A 351 -2.47 -9.14 -28.21
C LYS A 351 -1.21 -9.15 -29.08
N LYS A 352 -0.19 -8.40 -28.69
CA LYS A 352 1.11 -8.34 -29.36
C LYS A 352 1.80 -9.70 -29.39
N LEU A 353 1.73 -10.45 -28.30
CA LEU A 353 2.29 -11.81 -28.17
C LEU A 353 1.37 -12.91 -28.71
N GLY A 354 0.14 -12.59 -29.12
CA GLY A 354 -0.84 -13.57 -29.63
C GLY A 354 -1.38 -14.52 -28.55
N LEU A 355 -1.33 -14.12 -27.27
CA LEU A 355 -1.75 -14.98 -26.15
C LEU A 355 -3.28 -15.09 -26.09
N LYS A 356 -3.74 -16.33 -25.90
CA LYS A 356 -5.16 -16.65 -25.71
C LYS A 356 -5.51 -16.64 -24.22
N GLY A 357 -6.80 -16.70 -23.89
CA GLY A 357 -7.27 -16.89 -22.51
C GLY A 357 -7.25 -18.37 -22.09
N LEU A 358 -7.64 -18.62 -20.86
CA LEU A 358 -7.84 -19.98 -20.34
C LEU A 358 -9.05 -20.64 -21.02
N PRO A 359 -9.01 -21.97 -21.27
CA PRO A 359 -10.15 -22.72 -21.79
C PRO A 359 -11.36 -22.61 -20.87
N LYS A 360 -12.57 -22.61 -21.44
CA LYS A 360 -13.83 -22.48 -20.67
C LYS A 360 -14.03 -23.56 -19.61
N GLU A 361 -13.47 -24.74 -19.83
CA GLU A 361 -13.55 -25.88 -18.91
C GLU A 361 -12.76 -25.65 -17.62
N GLN A 362 -11.73 -24.77 -17.66
CA GLN A 362 -10.88 -24.43 -16.54
C GLN A 362 -11.37 -23.20 -15.76
N LEU A 363 -12.43 -22.54 -16.24
CA LEU A 363 -12.95 -21.33 -15.63
C LEU A 363 -14.07 -21.65 -14.64
N PRO A 364 -14.02 -21.11 -13.40
CA PRO A 364 -15.14 -21.22 -12.48
C PRO A 364 -16.37 -20.49 -13.05
N ARG A 365 -17.55 -21.03 -12.79
CA ARG A 365 -18.82 -20.39 -13.19
C ARG A 365 -19.16 -19.29 -12.19
N PHE A 366 -19.31 -18.05 -12.66
CA PHE A 366 -19.51 -16.87 -11.82
C PHE A 366 -20.73 -16.97 -10.89
N MET A 367 -21.93 -17.29 -11.42
CA MET A 367 -23.16 -17.31 -10.62
C MET A 367 -23.15 -18.39 -9.52
N PRO A 368 -22.79 -19.65 -9.79
CA PRO A 368 -22.67 -20.67 -8.75
C PRO A 368 -21.61 -20.34 -7.68
N LEU A 369 -20.50 -19.69 -8.09
CA LEU A 369 -19.46 -19.25 -7.17
C LEU A 369 -19.99 -18.16 -6.22
N LEU A 370 -20.68 -17.15 -6.77
CA LEU A 370 -21.26 -16.06 -6.00
C LEU A 370 -22.32 -16.56 -5.02
N LEU A 371 -23.20 -17.47 -5.45
CA LEU A 371 -24.23 -18.04 -4.57
C LEU A 371 -23.65 -18.91 -3.44
N LYS A 372 -22.55 -19.64 -3.71
CA LYS A 372 -21.92 -20.51 -2.72
C LYS A 372 -21.00 -19.78 -1.75
N LYS A 373 -20.25 -18.79 -2.21
CA LYS A 373 -19.18 -18.13 -1.43
C LYS A 373 -19.36 -16.60 -1.30
N GLY A 374 -20.41 -16.01 -1.90
CA GLY A 374 -20.62 -14.56 -1.92
C GLY A 374 -20.82 -13.94 -0.53
N TYR A 375 -21.23 -14.74 0.47
CA TYR A 375 -21.31 -14.30 1.87
C TYR A 375 -19.97 -13.78 2.42
N MET A 376 -18.83 -14.17 1.83
CA MET A 376 -17.51 -13.69 2.22
C MET A 376 -17.31 -12.18 1.98
N ILE A 377 -18.10 -11.58 1.07
CA ILE A 377 -18.06 -10.14 0.80
C ILE A 377 -18.83 -9.35 1.88
N LEU A 378 -19.76 -10.00 2.61
CA LEU A 378 -20.66 -9.32 3.54
C LEU A 378 -19.94 -8.38 4.54
N PRO A 379 -18.83 -8.78 5.18
CA PRO A 379 -18.11 -7.88 6.09
C PRO A 379 -17.61 -6.60 5.44
N LEU A 380 -17.15 -6.67 4.18
CA LEU A 380 -16.74 -5.50 3.42
C LEU A 380 -17.92 -4.59 3.08
N VAL A 381 -19.05 -5.17 2.69
CA VAL A 381 -20.30 -4.44 2.41
C VAL A 381 -20.78 -3.71 3.68
N VAL A 382 -20.69 -4.36 4.84
CA VAL A 382 -21.05 -3.77 6.14
C VAL A 382 -20.19 -2.53 6.43
N ILE A 383 -18.87 -2.62 6.25
CA ILE A 383 -17.97 -1.46 6.45
C ILE A 383 -18.35 -0.32 5.51
N ILE A 384 -18.49 -0.61 4.21
CA ILE A 384 -18.83 0.40 3.20
C ILE A 384 -20.16 1.06 3.54
N TYR A 385 -21.17 0.27 3.91
CA TYR A 385 -22.49 0.77 4.30
C TYR A 385 -22.39 1.78 5.45
N PHE A 386 -21.72 1.44 6.55
CA PHE A 386 -21.62 2.34 7.70
C PHE A 386 -20.76 3.58 7.41
N LEU A 387 -19.71 3.46 6.61
CA LEU A 387 -18.93 4.63 6.16
C LEU A 387 -19.77 5.57 5.29
N CYS A 388 -20.57 5.03 4.35
CA CYS A 388 -21.47 5.82 3.52
C CYS A 388 -22.63 6.42 4.32
N ALA A 389 -23.09 5.75 5.38
CA ALA A 389 -24.08 6.26 6.32
C ALA A 389 -23.52 7.35 7.27
N GLY A 390 -22.28 7.80 7.07
CA GLY A 390 -21.67 8.88 7.87
C GLY A 390 -21.24 8.48 9.28
N LYS A 391 -21.13 7.17 9.57
CA LYS A 391 -20.61 6.68 10.85
C LYS A 391 -19.07 6.80 10.90
N THR A 392 -18.53 6.83 12.11
CA THR A 392 -17.07 6.92 12.30
C THR A 392 -16.35 5.68 11.78
N ALA A 393 -15.09 5.83 11.40
CA ALA A 393 -14.24 4.71 10.96
C ALA A 393 -14.14 3.61 12.05
N VAL A 394 -14.08 4.01 13.33
CA VAL A 394 -14.10 3.10 14.49
C VAL A 394 -15.36 2.24 14.50
N PHE A 395 -16.52 2.87 14.38
CA PHE A 395 -17.80 2.15 14.38
C PHE A 395 -17.92 1.21 13.18
N ALA A 396 -17.56 1.67 11.98
CA ALA A 396 -17.59 0.85 10.77
C ALA A 396 -16.67 -0.39 10.90
N ALA A 397 -15.45 -0.21 11.43
CA ALA A 397 -14.51 -1.31 11.67
C ALA A 397 -15.05 -2.32 12.68
N LEU A 398 -15.63 -1.87 13.79
CA LEU A 398 -16.25 -2.76 14.80
C LEU A 398 -17.41 -3.58 14.21
N MET A 399 -18.28 -2.95 13.42
CA MET A 399 -19.37 -3.67 12.74
C MET A 399 -18.83 -4.67 11.71
N GLY A 400 -17.76 -4.31 11.00
CA GLY A 400 -17.05 -5.22 10.11
C GLY A 400 -16.45 -6.44 10.83
N ILE A 401 -15.81 -6.22 11.99
CA ILE A 401 -15.28 -7.30 12.86
C ILE A 401 -16.41 -8.23 13.30
N ILE A 402 -17.53 -7.68 13.79
CA ILE A 402 -18.70 -8.47 14.19
C ILE A 402 -19.22 -9.28 12.99
N ALA A 403 -19.35 -8.67 11.82
CA ALA A 403 -19.80 -9.35 10.62
C ALA A 403 -18.85 -10.51 10.21
N CYS A 404 -17.51 -10.31 10.30
CA CYS A 404 -16.54 -11.38 10.05
C CYS A 404 -16.71 -12.56 11.00
N VAL A 405 -16.86 -12.28 12.29
CA VAL A 405 -17.05 -13.31 13.33
C VAL A 405 -18.36 -14.08 13.08
N LEU A 406 -19.45 -13.38 12.79
CA LEU A 406 -20.74 -14.01 12.48
C LEU A 406 -20.67 -14.88 11.22
N VAL A 407 -20.01 -14.41 10.17
CA VAL A 407 -19.79 -15.18 8.93
C VAL A 407 -18.93 -16.40 9.22
N GLY A 408 -17.82 -16.26 9.95
CA GLY A 408 -16.95 -17.38 10.30
C GLY A 408 -17.65 -18.47 11.11
N PHE A 409 -18.43 -18.08 12.13
CA PHE A 409 -19.24 -19.03 12.91
C PHE A 409 -20.37 -19.64 12.08
N GLY A 410 -21.03 -18.88 11.22
CA GLY A 410 -22.07 -19.39 10.31
C GLY A 410 -21.54 -20.48 9.38
N VAL A 411 -20.32 -20.30 8.83
CA VAL A 411 -19.64 -21.32 8.01
C VAL A 411 -19.35 -22.56 8.84
N SER A 412 -18.83 -22.41 10.06
CA SER A 412 -18.52 -23.55 10.93
C SER A 412 -19.76 -24.36 11.32
N VAL A 413 -20.86 -23.69 11.59
CA VAL A 413 -22.15 -24.35 11.85
C VAL A 413 -22.61 -25.13 10.61
N SER A 414 -22.49 -24.54 9.42
CA SER A 414 -22.79 -25.23 8.16
C SER A 414 -21.87 -26.43 7.92
N ASP A 415 -20.57 -26.33 8.21
CA ASP A 415 -19.63 -27.45 8.09
C ASP A 415 -20.00 -28.60 9.03
N LEU A 416 -20.33 -28.29 10.29
CA LEU A 416 -20.80 -29.30 11.26
C LEU A 416 -22.08 -29.97 10.81
N ALA A 417 -23.06 -29.23 10.28
CA ALA A 417 -24.32 -29.78 9.75
C ALA A 417 -24.08 -30.73 8.56
N HIS A 418 -22.98 -30.58 7.82
CA HIS A 418 -22.59 -31.45 6.73
C HIS A 418 -21.54 -32.51 7.13
N GLY A 419 -21.27 -32.70 8.42
CA GLY A 419 -20.32 -33.69 8.93
C GLY A 419 -18.83 -33.36 8.65
N ARG A 420 -18.53 -32.10 8.37
CA ARG A 420 -17.15 -31.61 8.14
C ARG A 420 -16.57 -31.03 9.43
N LYS A 421 -15.23 -30.96 9.52
CA LYS A 421 -14.57 -30.24 10.63
C LYS A 421 -14.87 -28.74 10.52
N PRO A 422 -15.20 -28.06 11.64
CA PRO A 422 -15.45 -26.62 11.63
C PRO A 422 -14.24 -25.86 11.10
N SER A 423 -14.47 -24.96 10.14
CA SER A 423 -13.43 -24.16 9.49
C SER A 423 -13.01 -22.95 10.33
N PHE A 424 -13.80 -22.58 11.36
CA PHE A 424 -13.54 -21.44 12.23
C PHE A 424 -13.91 -21.78 13.69
N GLY A 425 -12.97 -21.60 14.61
CA GLY A 425 -13.15 -21.95 16.02
C GLY A 425 -12.31 -21.09 16.97
N GLY A 426 -12.34 -21.42 18.27
CA GLY A 426 -11.63 -20.65 19.28
C GLY A 426 -10.11 -20.55 19.08
N LYS A 427 -9.48 -21.60 18.53
CA LYS A 427 -8.05 -21.57 18.17
C LYS A 427 -7.74 -20.57 17.07
N ASP A 428 -8.62 -20.48 16.08
CA ASP A 428 -8.47 -19.52 14.97
C ASP A 428 -8.60 -18.08 15.46
N ILE A 429 -9.50 -17.81 16.41
CA ILE A 429 -9.64 -16.49 17.03
C ILE A 429 -8.32 -16.07 17.72
N VAL A 430 -7.72 -16.97 18.52
CA VAL A 430 -6.43 -16.68 19.16
C VAL A 430 -5.33 -16.44 18.12
N GLU A 431 -5.27 -17.24 17.05
CA GLU A 431 -4.31 -17.06 15.97
C GLU A 431 -4.50 -15.71 15.26
N ILE A 432 -5.74 -15.31 15.00
CA ILE A 432 -6.09 -14.01 14.42
C ILE A 432 -5.67 -12.87 15.33
N MET A 433 -5.93 -12.97 16.64
CA MET A 433 -5.50 -11.97 17.61
C MET A 433 -3.97 -11.82 17.63
N CYS A 434 -3.24 -12.94 17.61
CA CYS A 434 -1.78 -12.92 17.52
C CYS A 434 -1.28 -12.30 16.20
N THR A 435 -1.95 -12.57 15.10
CA THR A 435 -1.61 -12.00 13.80
C THR A 435 -1.87 -10.49 13.78
N ALA A 436 -3.00 -10.04 14.29
CA ALA A 436 -3.31 -8.61 14.41
C ALA A 436 -2.31 -7.89 15.32
N ALA A 437 -2.01 -8.45 16.52
CA ALA A 437 -1.01 -7.92 17.43
C ALA A 437 0.38 -7.83 16.80
N ARG A 438 0.74 -8.76 15.95
CA ARG A 438 2.02 -8.74 15.22
C ARG A 438 2.05 -7.69 14.12
N ASN A 439 0.98 -7.62 13.30
CA ASN A 439 0.93 -6.71 12.16
C ASN A 439 0.89 -5.23 12.58
N ILE A 440 0.33 -4.92 13.76
CA ILE A 440 0.31 -3.54 14.26
C ILE A 440 1.67 -3.05 14.72
N ILE A 441 2.62 -3.92 15.08
CA ILE A 441 3.91 -3.53 15.66
C ILE A 441 4.70 -2.65 14.68
N SER A 442 4.80 -3.05 13.43
CA SER A 442 5.53 -2.27 12.40
C SER A 442 4.89 -0.91 12.16
N VAL A 443 3.57 -0.86 12.10
CA VAL A 443 2.80 0.36 11.92
C VAL A 443 2.98 1.30 13.12
N ALA A 444 2.88 0.79 14.34
CA ALA A 444 3.04 1.60 15.55
C ALA A 444 4.45 2.17 15.70
N ILE A 445 5.48 1.37 15.42
CA ILE A 445 6.87 1.84 15.46
C ILE A 445 7.12 2.89 14.38
N ALA A 446 6.61 2.68 13.16
CA ALA A 446 6.69 3.65 12.09
C ALA A 446 5.98 4.97 12.46
N CYS A 447 4.79 4.88 13.05
CA CYS A 447 4.05 6.04 13.57
C CYS A 447 4.82 6.76 14.68
N GLY A 448 5.47 6.02 15.60
CA GLY A 448 6.31 6.61 16.64
C GLY A 448 7.52 7.37 16.08
N MET A 449 8.20 6.79 15.07
CA MET A 449 9.31 7.45 14.39
C MET A 449 8.86 8.67 13.59
N ALA A 450 7.72 8.60 12.93
CA ALA A 450 7.11 9.76 12.26
C ALA A 450 6.72 10.84 13.28
N GLY A 451 6.26 10.46 14.45
CA GLY A 451 6.01 11.38 15.57
C GLY A 451 7.26 12.16 16.01
N ILE A 452 8.44 11.54 15.94
CA ILE A 452 9.72 12.26 16.16
C ILE A 452 9.94 13.32 15.08
N ILE A 453 9.76 12.96 13.80
CA ILE A 453 9.92 13.88 12.67
C ILE A 453 8.94 15.05 12.80
N ILE A 454 7.65 14.76 12.99
CA ILE A 454 6.59 15.76 13.16
C ILE A 454 6.90 16.66 14.35
N GLY A 455 7.29 16.08 15.51
CA GLY A 455 7.63 16.83 16.70
C GLY A 455 8.81 17.80 16.50
N ILE A 456 9.83 17.41 15.75
CA ILE A 456 10.93 18.33 15.42
C ILE A 456 10.47 19.38 14.41
N VAL A 457 9.66 19.00 13.41
CA VAL A 457 9.11 19.94 12.41
C VAL A 457 8.27 21.02 13.10
N THR A 458 7.41 20.64 14.04
CA THR A 458 6.58 21.60 14.80
C THR A 458 7.43 22.44 15.75
N LEU A 459 8.37 21.85 16.48
CA LEU A 459 9.25 22.53 17.42
C LEU A 459 10.12 23.62 16.74
N THR A 460 10.63 23.32 15.54
CA THR A 460 11.56 24.19 14.80
C THR A 460 10.87 25.11 13.77
N GLY A 461 9.60 24.86 13.45
CA GLY A 461 8.89 25.52 12.36
C GLY A 461 9.43 25.15 10.96
N LEU A 462 10.12 23.99 10.87
CA LEU A 462 10.79 23.56 9.65
C LEU A 462 9.81 23.30 8.49
N GLY A 463 8.59 22.87 8.77
CA GLY A 463 7.58 22.58 7.73
C GLY A 463 7.31 23.78 6.83
N LEU A 464 7.07 24.95 7.42
CA LEU A 464 6.88 26.20 6.68
C LEU A 464 8.15 26.62 5.93
N ARG A 465 9.33 26.42 6.52
CA ARG A 465 10.61 26.77 5.92
C ARG A 465 10.96 25.89 4.73
N LEU A 466 10.73 24.60 4.81
CA LEU A 466 10.94 23.66 3.71
C LEU A 466 9.96 23.93 2.56
N GLY A 467 8.68 24.18 2.89
CA GLY A 467 7.69 24.58 1.90
C GLY A 467 8.14 25.81 1.11
N ASN A 468 8.48 26.89 1.81
CA ASN A 468 8.98 28.12 1.19
C ASN A 468 10.30 27.90 0.44
N GLY A 469 11.22 27.08 0.97
CA GLY A 469 12.50 26.76 0.33
C GLY A 469 12.32 26.03 -1.00
N LEU A 470 11.42 25.03 -1.05
CA LEU A 470 11.10 24.29 -2.29
C LEU A 470 10.45 25.22 -3.33
N VAL A 471 9.55 26.09 -2.89
CA VAL A 471 8.91 27.09 -3.78
C VAL A 471 9.93 28.10 -4.31
N MET A 472 10.87 28.55 -3.47
CA MET A 472 11.97 29.42 -3.92
C MET A 472 12.85 28.72 -4.96
N LEU A 473 13.27 27.48 -4.72
CA LEU A 473 14.04 26.67 -5.67
C LEU A 473 13.29 26.47 -7.00
N ALA A 474 11.97 26.37 -6.92
CA ALA A 474 11.09 26.23 -8.07
C ALA A 474 10.73 27.58 -8.74
N HIS A 475 11.28 28.70 -8.27
CA HIS A 475 10.93 30.05 -8.73
C HIS A 475 9.42 30.33 -8.73
N GLY A 476 8.67 29.77 -7.77
CA GLY A 476 7.22 29.91 -7.67
C GLY A 476 6.42 29.16 -8.74
N LYS A 477 7.04 28.34 -9.58
CA LYS A 477 6.38 27.57 -10.64
C LYS A 477 5.81 26.26 -10.11
N LEU A 478 4.50 26.08 -10.18
CA LEU A 478 3.79 24.89 -9.68
C LEU A 478 4.39 23.58 -10.23
N LEU A 479 4.54 23.47 -11.56
CA LEU A 479 5.06 22.25 -12.19
C LEU A 479 6.45 21.85 -11.63
N LEU A 480 7.33 22.82 -11.45
CA LEU A 480 8.68 22.56 -10.95
C LEU A 480 8.66 22.15 -9.48
N THR A 481 7.79 22.77 -8.67
CA THR A 481 7.56 22.37 -7.27
C THR A 481 7.03 20.93 -7.21
N LEU A 482 6.09 20.56 -8.08
CA LEU A 482 5.57 19.19 -8.17
C LEU A 482 6.66 18.17 -8.55
N VAL A 483 7.52 18.51 -9.52
CA VAL A 483 8.65 17.63 -9.90
C VAL A 483 9.62 17.46 -8.73
N PHE A 484 9.99 18.52 -8.03
CA PHE A 484 10.87 18.42 -6.85
C PHE A 484 10.20 17.62 -5.72
N THR A 485 8.91 17.83 -5.49
CA THR A 485 8.13 17.07 -4.51
C THR A 485 8.06 15.59 -4.89
N MET A 486 7.82 15.26 -6.16
CA MET A 486 7.83 13.90 -6.68
C MET A 486 9.17 13.21 -6.39
N VAL A 487 10.28 13.83 -6.78
CA VAL A 487 11.62 13.26 -6.58
C VAL A 487 11.92 13.08 -5.10
N ALA A 488 11.61 14.08 -4.28
CA ALA A 488 11.78 14.00 -2.83
C ALA A 488 10.93 12.87 -2.22
N SER A 489 9.66 12.76 -2.61
CA SER A 489 8.76 11.71 -2.10
C SER A 489 9.21 10.31 -2.50
N ILE A 490 9.67 10.11 -3.74
CA ILE A 490 10.22 8.82 -4.18
C ILE A 490 11.48 8.47 -3.35
N ILE A 491 12.41 9.41 -3.19
CA ILE A 491 13.65 9.17 -2.42
C ILE A 491 13.34 8.85 -0.95
N LEU A 492 12.47 9.63 -0.32
CA LEU A 492 12.07 9.44 1.08
C LEU A 492 11.26 8.15 1.28
N GLY A 493 10.52 7.72 0.25
CA GLY A 493 9.70 6.51 0.26
C GLY A 493 10.48 5.21 0.08
N MET A 494 11.74 5.29 -0.38
CA MET A 494 12.53 4.09 -0.68
C MET A 494 12.77 3.22 0.56
N GLY A 495 12.24 1.98 0.53
CA GLY A 495 12.49 0.99 1.56
C GLY A 495 11.79 1.24 2.90
N ALA A 496 10.80 2.12 2.93
CA ALA A 496 9.94 2.33 4.08
C ALA A 496 8.58 1.66 3.88
N PRO A 497 7.96 1.10 4.95
CA PRO A 497 6.57 0.62 4.87
C PRO A 497 5.62 1.76 4.48
N THR A 498 4.51 1.43 3.83
CA THR A 498 3.54 2.39 3.28
C THR A 498 3.11 3.48 4.27
N THR A 499 2.85 3.10 5.51
CA THR A 499 2.42 4.01 6.58
C THR A 499 3.50 5.05 6.92
N ALA A 500 4.74 4.57 7.12
CA ALA A 500 5.89 5.43 7.40
C ALA A 500 6.19 6.34 6.23
N ASN A 501 6.16 5.76 5.04
CA ASN A 501 6.39 6.46 3.79
C ASN A 501 5.44 7.64 3.62
N TYR A 502 4.12 7.42 3.74
CA TYR A 502 3.15 8.51 3.68
C TYR A 502 3.42 9.61 4.72
N LEU A 503 3.64 9.23 6.00
CA LEU A 503 3.86 10.22 7.06
C LEU A 503 5.09 11.08 6.80
N ILE A 504 6.19 10.47 6.38
CA ILE A 504 7.45 11.19 6.08
C ILE A 504 7.24 12.12 4.88
N THR A 505 6.74 11.57 3.79
CA THR A 505 6.59 12.31 2.54
C THR A 505 5.60 13.46 2.70
N SER A 506 4.41 13.21 3.27
CA SER A 506 3.41 14.26 3.45
C SER A 506 3.88 15.37 4.39
N THR A 507 4.53 15.05 5.51
CA THR A 507 5.03 16.04 6.46
C THR A 507 6.09 16.96 5.85
N ILE A 508 6.94 16.42 4.98
CA ILE A 508 8.06 17.16 4.39
C ILE A 508 7.62 17.90 3.12
N THR A 509 6.82 17.26 2.26
CA THR A 509 6.63 17.74 0.89
C THR A 509 5.24 18.34 0.63
N ALA A 510 4.17 17.91 1.33
CA ALA A 510 2.83 18.43 1.05
C ALA A 510 2.70 19.93 1.34
N GLY A 511 3.39 20.44 2.36
CA GLY A 511 3.39 21.84 2.71
C GLY A 511 3.87 22.77 1.59
N ALA A 512 4.80 22.32 0.74
CA ALA A 512 5.28 23.08 -0.41
C ALA A 512 4.18 23.26 -1.48
N ILE A 513 3.39 22.21 -1.72
CA ILE A 513 2.29 22.24 -2.68
C ILE A 513 1.14 23.11 -2.14
N ILE A 514 0.82 22.97 -0.85
CA ILE A 514 -0.24 23.75 -0.17
C ILE A 514 0.09 25.24 -0.18
N SER A 515 1.36 25.61 0.00
CA SER A 515 1.79 27.04 -0.01
C SER A 515 1.60 27.73 -1.37
N LEU A 516 1.45 26.96 -2.46
CA LEU A 516 1.08 27.46 -3.79
C LEU A 516 -0.43 27.57 -4.02
N GLY A 517 -1.25 27.41 -2.97
CA GLY A 517 -2.71 27.53 -3.04
C GLY A 517 -3.43 26.26 -3.50
N ILE A 518 -2.75 25.12 -3.52
CA ILE A 518 -3.36 23.82 -3.88
C ILE A 518 -4.10 23.25 -2.66
N GLU A 519 -5.24 22.62 -2.95
CA GLU A 519 -6.08 21.94 -1.97
C GLU A 519 -5.27 20.95 -1.11
N PRO A 520 -5.36 21.02 0.23
CA PRO A 520 -4.57 20.15 1.12
C PRO A 520 -4.73 18.65 0.81
N LEU A 521 -5.94 18.20 0.50
CA LEU A 521 -6.20 16.80 0.14
C LEU A 521 -5.44 16.40 -1.13
N ALA A 522 -5.41 17.25 -2.16
CA ALA A 522 -4.68 16.98 -3.40
C ALA A 522 -3.16 16.93 -3.14
N ALA A 523 -2.62 17.82 -2.30
CA ALA A 523 -1.21 17.83 -1.94
C ALA A 523 -0.80 16.56 -1.16
N HIS A 524 -1.61 16.12 -0.20
CA HIS A 524 -1.39 14.88 0.56
C HIS A 524 -1.53 13.63 -0.31
N MET A 525 -2.52 13.57 -1.19
CA MET A 525 -2.67 12.49 -2.18
C MET A 525 -1.47 12.44 -3.14
N PHE A 526 -0.94 13.59 -3.57
CA PHE A 526 0.26 13.67 -4.41
C PHE A 526 1.47 13.05 -3.70
N ALA A 527 1.75 13.47 -2.47
CA ALA A 527 2.83 12.92 -1.67
C ALA A 527 2.68 11.42 -1.43
N PHE A 528 1.45 10.95 -1.18
CA PHE A 528 1.12 9.55 -0.98
C PHE A 528 1.40 8.70 -2.22
N TYR A 529 0.93 9.14 -3.39
CA TYR A 529 1.15 8.42 -4.65
C TYR A 529 2.64 8.23 -4.95
N PHE A 530 3.44 9.29 -4.83
CA PHE A 530 4.87 9.19 -5.10
C PHE A 530 5.64 8.45 -4.00
N GLY A 531 5.11 8.45 -2.79
CA GLY A 531 5.61 7.59 -1.73
C GLY A 531 5.47 6.11 -2.08
N ILE A 532 4.27 5.63 -2.38
CA ILE A 532 4.03 4.20 -2.64
C ILE A 532 4.66 3.70 -3.94
N ILE A 533 4.81 4.57 -4.95
CA ILE A 533 5.38 4.18 -6.23
C ILE A 533 6.88 3.85 -6.14
N ALA A 534 7.55 4.26 -5.06
CA ALA A 534 8.91 3.86 -4.73
C ALA A 534 9.06 2.33 -4.62
N ASP A 535 7.98 1.60 -4.27
CA ASP A 535 7.95 0.14 -4.17
C ASP A 535 8.08 -0.58 -5.53
N VAL A 536 7.84 0.10 -6.65
CA VAL A 536 8.00 -0.43 -8.00
C VAL A 536 9.07 0.28 -8.80
N THR A 537 9.65 1.37 -8.26
CA THR A 537 10.61 2.20 -8.97
C THR A 537 12.05 1.83 -8.59
N PRO A 538 12.96 1.59 -9.57
CA PRO A 538 14.38 1.45 -9.26
C PRO A 538 14.93 2.68 -8.49
N PRO A 539 15.94 2.50 -7.61
CA PRO A 539 16.77 1.30 -7.42
C PRO A 539 16.24 0.32 -6.36
N VAL A 540 15.28 0.68 -5.53
CA VAL A 540 14.83 -0.14 -4.38
C VAL A 540 13.73 -1.13 -4.79
N ALA A 541 12.60 -0.66 -5.33
CA ALA A 541 11.55 -1.46 -5.98
C ALA A 541 11.15 -2.76 -5.27
N LEU A 542 10.86 -2.73 -3.95
CA LEU A 542 10.66 -3.92 -3.11
C LEU A 542 9.58 -4.88 -3.65
N ALA A 543 8.44 -4.37 -4.09
CA ALA A 543 7.37 -5.19 -4.67
C ALA A 543 7.82 -5.86 -5.98
N ALA A 544 8.57 -5.14 -6.83
CA ALA A 544 9.09 -5.70 -8.06
C ALA A 544 10.18 -6.76 -7.82
N ILE A 545 11.00 -6.61 -6.77
CA ILE A 545 11.98 -7.62 -6.34
C ILE A 545 11.25 -8.88 -5.87
N ALA A 546 10.16 -8.74 -5.09
CA ALA A 546 9.33 -9.86 -4.66
C ALA A 546 8.73 -10.61 -5.86
N GLY A 547 8.12 -9.88 -6.81
CA GLY A 547 7.58 -10.45 -8.04
C GLY A 547 8.65 -11.14 -8.90
N ALA A 548 9.86 -10.56 -8.98
CA ALA A 548 11.00 -11.16 -9.68
C ALA A 548 11.47 -12.47 -9.04
N ALA A 549 11.49 -12.54 -7.71
CA ALA A 549 11.87 -13.73 -6.97
C ALA A 549 10.91 -14.89 -7.26
N ILE A 550 9.59 -14.65 -7.18
CA ILE A 550 8.57 -15.66 -7.52
C ILE A 550 8.66 -16.07 -8.99
N ALA A 551 8.86 -15.11 -9.89
CA ALA A 551 9.02 -15.35 -11.32
C ALA A 551 10.34 -16.05 -11.68
N LYS A 552 11.32 -16.13 -10.76
CA LYS A 552 12.71 -16.52 -11.01
C LYS A 552 13.32 -15.72 -12.16
N ALA A 553 13.13 -14.39 -12.12
CA ALA A 553 13.49 -13.44 -13.16
C ALA A 553 14.49 -12.39 -12.66
N LYS A 554 15.02 -11.55 -13.55
CA LYS A 554 16.00 -10.50 -13.21
C LYS A 554 15.31 -9.33 -12.49
N PRO A 555 15.69 -9.01 -11.22
CA PRO A 555 15.00 -7.98 -10.41
C PRO A 555 14.95 -6.61 -11.08
N MET A 556 16.08 -6.11 -11.59
CA MET A 556 16.14 -4.78 -12.23
C MET A 556 15.26 -4.68 -13.49
N LYS A 557 15.21 -5.75 -14.31
CA LYS A 557 14.32 -5.77 -15.48
C LYS A 557 12.85 -5.81 -15.09
N THR A 558 12.54 -6.56 -14.04
CA THR A 558 11.18 -6.61 -13.47
C THR A 558 10.78 -5.24 -12.93
N ALA A 559 11.66 -4.55 -12.21
CA ALA A 559 11.40 -3.21 -11.69
C ALA A 559 11.16 -2.18 -12.81
N ILE A 560 11.97 -2.19 -13.87
CA ILE A 560 11.78 -1.31 -15.03
C ILE A 560 10.43 -1.59 -15.71
N ASN A 561 10.05 -2.85 -15.86
CA ASN A 561 8.74 -3.21 -16.42
C ASN A 561 7.60 -2.81 -15.48
N ALA A 562 7.75 -2.97 -14.16
CA ALA A 562 6.77 -2.55 -13.17
C ALA A 562 6.56 -1.02 -13.18
N THR A 563 7.63 -0.23 -13.27
CA THR A 563 7.55 1.22 -13.44
C THR A 563 6.80 1.62 -14.72
N LYS A 564 7.04 0.92 -15.84
CA LYS A 564 6.30 1.16 -17.09
C LYS A 564 4.80 0.85 -16.95
N LEU A 565 4.46 -0.27 -16.31
CA LEU A 565 3.07 -0.64 -16.05
C LEU A 565 2.38 0.35 -15.11
N ALA A 566 3.12 0.86 -14.13
CA ALA A 566 2.65 1.82 -13.14
C ALA A 566 2.67 3.29 -13.62
N ILE A 567 2.88 3.55 -14.91
CA ILE A 567 3.02 4.92 -15.46
C ILE A 567 1.84 5.84 -15.09
N GLY A 568 0.64 5.26 -14.97
CA GLY A 568 -0.54 6.00 -14.54
C GLY A 568 -0.34 6.70 -13.20
N ALA A 569 0.35 6.05 -12.25
CA ALA A 569 0.61 6.67 -10.94
C ALA A 569 1.66 7.80 -10.99
N PHE A 570 2.41 7.95 -12.06
CA PHE A 570 3.27 9.11 -12.29
C PHE A 570 2.51 10.29 -12.92
N ILE A 571 1.45 10.03 -13.68
CA ILE A 571 0.72 11.05 -14.43
C ILE A 571 -0.50 11.56 -13.65
N ILE A 572 -1.31 10.65 -13.09
CA ILE A 572 -2.56 10.96 -12.40
C ILE A 572 -2.38 12.00 -11.26
N PRO A 573 -1.31 11.95 -10.42
CA PRO A 573 -1.11 12.93 -9.38
C PRO A 573 -0.97 14.37 -9.88
N TYR A 574 -0.27 14.57 -10.97
CA TYR A 574 -0.18 15.91 -11.57
C TYR A 574 -1.57 16.41 -11.99
N MET A 575 -2.39 15.52 -12.59
CA MET A 575 -3.70 15.89 -13.11
C MET A 575 -4.67 16.32 -11.99
N PHE A 576 -4.73 15.58 -10.88
CA PHE A 576 -5.63 15.97 -9.80
C PHE A 576 -5.12 17.20 -9.00
N VAL A 577 -3.83 17.52 -9.03
CA VAL A 577 -3.32 18.78 -8.48
C VAL A 577 -3.72 19.97 -9.36
N TYR A 578 -3.66 19.83 -10.67
CA TYR A 578 -4.11 20.87 -11.59
C TYR A 578 -5.63 21.02 -11.60
N ASN A 579 -6.38 19.94 -11.41
CA ASN A 579 -7.84 19.95 -11.37
C ASN A 579 -8.38 18.97 -10.31
N SER A 580 -8.70 19.52 -9.13
CA SER A 580 -9.21 18.76 -7.98
C SER A 580 -10.57 18.09 -8.20
N LYS A 581 -11.29 18.38 -9.29
CA LYS A 581 -12.53 17.66 -9.68
C LYS A 581 -12.27 16.17 -9.91
N MET A 582 -11.06 15.78 -10.29
CA MET A 582 -10.66 14.36 -10.38
C MET A 582 -10.71 13.66 -9.02
N LEU A 583 -10.54 14.39 -7.92
CA LEU A 583 -10.71 13.91 -6.54
C LEU A 583 -12.16 14.07 -6.04
N MET A 584 -13.12 14.31 -6.92
CA MET A 584 -14.52 14.60 -6.60
C MET A 584 -14.71 15.81 -5.67
N ILE A 585 -13.75 16.73 -5.59
CA ILE A 585 -13.84 17.97 -4.82
C ILE A 585 -14.62 18.98 -5.65
N ASN A 586 -15.76 19.45 -5.11
CA ASN A 586 -16.65 20.42 -5.77
C ASN A 586 -17.00 20.04 -7.24
N ALA A 587 -17.16 18.74 -7.52
CA ALA A 587 -17.40 18.21 -8.86
C ALA A 587 -18.87 17.78 -9.03
N SER A 588 -19.46 18.09 -10.20
CA SER A 588 -20.75 17.51 -10.58
C SER A 588 -20.58 16.07 -11.09
N ALA A 589 -21.60 15.23 -10.93
CA ALA A 589 -21.55 13.84 -11.41
C ALA A 589 -21.20 13.75 -12.91
N LEU A 590 -21.77 14.66 -13.73
CA LEU A 590 -21.48 14.70 -15.16
C LEU A 590 -20.00 15.01 -15.45
N SER A 591 -19.39 15.98 -14.72
CA SER A 591 -17.97 16.31 -14.89
C SER A 591 -17.06 15.16 -14.50
N VAL A 592 -17.40 14.41 -13.45
CA VAL A 592 -16.64 13.23 -13.03
C VAL A 592 -16.70 12.12 -14.09
N VAL A 593 -17.89 11.85 -14.65
CA VAL A 593 -18.04 10.85 -15.72
C VAL A 593 -17.25 11.26 -16.95
N MET A 594 -17.28 12.52 -17.38
CA MET A 594 -16.49 13.02 -18.49
C MET A 594 -14.98 12.84 -18.25
N ILE A 595 -14.49 13.23 -17.08
CA ILE A 595 -13.08 13.05 -16.68
C ILE A 595 -12.67 11.57 -16.74
N ILE A 596 -13.51 10.66 -16.25
CA ILE A 596 -13.23 9.23 -16.28
C ILE A 596 -13.13 8.74 -17.72
N VAL A 597 -14.07 9.10 -18.60
CA VAL A 597 -14.09 8.64 -20.00
C VAL A 597 -12.88 9.18 -20.76
N THR A 598 -12.60 10.48 -20.67
CA THR A 598 -11.45 11.08 -21.38
C THR A 598 -10.12 10.55 -20.85
N ALA A 599 -9.99 10.37 -19.53
CA ALA A 599 -8.78 9.82 -18.93
C ALA A 599 -8.57 8.33 -19.29
N ILE A 600 -9.63 7.51 -19.40
CA ILE A 600 -9.50 6.12 -19.91
C ILE A 600 -8.98 6.10 -21.35
N LEU A 601 -9.51 6.96 -22.22
CA LEU A 601 -8.99 7.12 -23.58
C LEU A 601 -7.53 7.58 -23.57
N GLY A 602 -7.19 8.50 -22.67
CA GLY A 602 -5.83 8.94 -22.46
C GLY A 602 -4.89 7.83 -22.01
N MET A 603 -5.31 7.01 -21.04
CA MET A 603 -4.54 5.85 -20.59
C MET A 603 -4.35 4.82 -21.72
N PHE A 604 -5.33 4.64 -22.63
CA PHE A 604 -5.16 3.82 -23.82
C PHE A 604 -4.05 4.38 -24.73
N GLY A 605 -4.05 5.67 -25.03
CA GLY A 605 -3.01 6.31 -25.85
C GLY A 605 -1.61 6.13 -25.24
N ILE A 606 -1.47 6.36 -23.94
CA ILE A 606 -0.20 6.17 -23.21
C ILE A 606 0.25 4.71 -23.25
N SER A 607 -0.68 3.76 -23.06
CA SER A 607 -0.36 2.33 -23.10
C SER A 607 0.10 1.89 -24.48
N VAL A 608 -0.54 2.37 -25.57
CA VAL A 608 -0.13 2.13 -26.96
C VAL A 608 1.29 2.67 -27.20
N ALA A 609 1.57 3.86 -26.72
CA ALA A 609 2.90 4.48 -26.83
C ALA A 609 3.99 3.66 -26.12
N LEU A 610 3.71 3.14 -24.93
CA LEU A 610 4.65 2.36 -24.12
C LEU A 610 4.91 0.97 -24.71
N GLU A 611 3.83 0.25 -25.10
CA GLU A 611 3.94 -1.11 -25.62
C GLU A 611 4.34 -1.15 -27.09
N GLY A 612 4.16 -0.06 -27.82
CA GLY A 612 4.39 -0.03 -29.27
C GLY A 612 3.44 -0.94 -30.04
N TYR A 613 2.24 -1.15 -29.51
CA TYR A 613 1.17 -1.94 -30.09
C TYR A 613 -0.19 -1.33 -29.75
N GLY A 614 -1.04 -1.17 -30.78
CA GLY A 614 -2.41 -0.74 -30.63
C GLY A 614 -3.33 -1.70 -31.40
N PHE A 615 -3.96 -1.24 -32.47
CA PHE A 615 -4.70 -2.09 -33.42
C PHE A 615 -3.78 -2.76 -34.44
N ASN A 616 -2.56 -2.24 -34.58
CA ASN A 616 -1.46 -2.80 -35.36
C ASN A 616 -0.15 -2.56 -34.58
N ASN A 617 0.95 -3.23 -34.97
CA ASN A 617 2.28 -2.90 -34.43
C ASN A 617 2.64 -1.47 -34.83
N THR A 618 2.84 -0.59 -33.86
CA THR A 618 3.37 0.74 -34.11
C THR A 618 4.84 0.59 -34.49
N GLY A 619 5.11 0.56 -35.79
CA GLY A 619 6.39 0.70 -36.36
C GLY A 619 7.46 -0.31 -36.03
N PHE A 620 7.15 -1.45 -35.50
CA PHE A 620 8.09 -2.55 -35.45
C PHE A 620 8.04 -3.34 -36.76
N PHE A 621 8.89 -2.99 -37.73
CA PHE A 621 9.17 -3.90 -38.83
C PHE A 621 9.96 -5.08 -38.25
N TYR A 622 9.27 -6.17 -38.03
CA TYR A 622 9.91 -7.47 -37.85
C TYR A 622 10.55 -7.84 -39.19
N ASN A 623 11.85 -7.62 -39.33
CA ASN A 623 12.58 -8.11 -40.47
C ASN A 623 12.80 -9.61 -40.29
N SER A 624 11.88 -10.38 -40.85
CA SER A 624 11.83 -11.85 -40.80
C SER A 624 13.14 -12.55 -41.25
N ARG A 625 14.00 -11.84 -42.00
CA ARG A 625 15.26 -12.39 -42.51
C ARG A 625 16.45 -12.30 -41.53
N LYS A 626 16.40 -11.46 -40.49
CA LYS A 626 17.57 -11.26 -39.58
C LYS A 626 17.26 -11.27 -38.09
N GLY A 627 16.02 -11.50 -37.64
CA GLY A 627 15.68 -11.56 -36.20
C GLY A 627 15.99 -10.26 -35.41
N LYS A 628 16.31 -9.15 -36.10
CA LYS A 628 16.62 -7.86 -35.45
C LYS A 628 15.48 -6.88 -35.63
N THR A 629 15.01 -6.33 -34.53
CA THR A 629 14.03 -5.25 -34.47
C THR A 629 14.74 -3.93 -34.75
N THR A 630 14.49 -3.31 -35.88
CA THR A 630 15.01 -1.98 -36.21
C THR A 630 13.94 -0.96 -35.90
N ILE A 631 14.21 -0.01 -35.01
CA ILE A 631 13.33 1.14 -34.73
C ILE A 631 13.55 2.14 -35.85
N ILE A 632 12.50 2.46 -36.62
CA ILE A 632 12.54 3.52 -37.62
C ILE A 632 12.08 4.82 -36.98
N ALA A 633 12.65 5.97 -37.38
CA ALA A 633 12.32 7.28 -36.81
C ALA A 633 10.81 7.62 -36.87
N PHE A 634 10.10 7.13 -37.90
CA PHE A 634 8.66 7.29 -38.06
C PHE A 634 7.86 6.58 -36.97
N ASP A 635 8.38 5.49 -36.42
CA ASP A 635 7.77 4.69 -35.36
C ASP A 635 7.86 5.39 -34.02
N ALA A 636 8.99 6.05 -33.78
CA ALA A 636 9.17 6.89 -32.61
C ALA A 636 8.19 8.07 -32.63
N LEU A 637 7.95 8.67 -33.81
CA LEU A 637 7.00 9.76 -33.98
C LEU A 637 5.56 9.31 -33.67
N GLU A 638 5.13 8.15 -34.20
CA GLU A 638 3.80 7.61 -33.92
C GLU A 638 3.59 7.35 -32.42
N ARG A 639 4.57 6.77 -31.75
CA ARG A 639 4.52 6.54 -30.31
C ARG A 639 4.48 7.86 -29.52
N ILE A 640 5.25 8.86 -29.92
CA ILE A 640 5.22 10.20 -29.32
C ILE A 640 3.83 10.83 -29.51
N LEU A 641 3.25 10.73 -30.70
CA LEU A 641 1.91 11.26 -30.98
C LEU A 641 0.83 10.57 -30.14
N PHE A 642 0.89 9.24 -29.95
CA PHE A 642 0.00 8.53 -29.04
C PHE A 642 0.19 8.95 -27.60
N ALA A 643 1.43 9.16 -27.15
CA ALA A 643 1.73 9.65 -25.80
C ALA A 643 1.18 11.07 -25.58
N VAL A 644 1.39 11.97 -26.54
CA VAL A 644 0.88 13.35 -26.49
C VAL A 644 -0.64 13.37 -26.51
N ALA A 645 -1.29 12.62 -27.40
CA ALA A 645 -2.74 12.50 -27.45
C ALA A 645 -3.29 11.95 -26.14
N GLY A 646 -2.64 10.91 -25.58
CA GLY A 646 -3.00 10.32 -24.31
C GLY A 646 -2.87 11.31 -23.14
N LEU A 647 -1.78 12.05 -23.06
CA LEU A 647 -1.57 13.07 -22.01
C LEU A 647 -2.62 14.19 -22.11
N LEU A 648 -2.94 14.66 -23.31
CA LEU A 648 -3.98 15.68 -23.54
C LEU A 648 -5.36 15.21 -23.07
N CYS A 649 -5.70 13.93 -23.26
CA CYS A 649 -6.95 13.36 -22.77
C CYS A 649 -6.99 13.14 -21.25
N VAL A 650 -5.84 13.03 -20.58
CA VAL A 650 -5.80 12.86 -19.12
C VAL A 650 -5.90 14.21 -18.42
N ILE A 651 -5.48 15.32 -19.05
CA ILE A 651 -5.62 16.68 -18.49
C ILE A 651 -7.12 17.04 -18.47
N PRO A 652 -7.75 17.23 -17.29
CA PRO A 652 -9.21 17.39 -17.19
C PRO A 652 -9.66 18.82 -17.55
N GLU A 653 -9.47 19.21 -18.79
CA GLU A 653 -9.90 20.47 -19.42
C GLU A 653 -10.60 20.20 -20.75
N ALA A 654 -11.77 20.83 -21.00
CA ALA A 654 -12.55 20.56 -22.20
C ALA A 654 -11.79 20.81 -23.52
N LYS A 655 -10.88 21.79 -23.56
CA LYS A 655 -10.08 22.09 -24.76
C LYS A 655 -9.06 20.99 -25.03
N THR A 656 -8.33 20.56 -24.02
CA THR A 656 -7.33 19.48 -24.12
C THR A 656 -8.00 18.15 -24.44
N ASP A 657 -9.17 17.86 -23.86
CA ASP A 657 -9.97 16.67 -24.13
C ASP A 657 -10.36 16.58 -25.62
N ILE A 658 -10.91 17.66 -26.18
CA ILE A 658 -11.31 17.68 -27.60
C ILE A 658 -10.11 17.45 -28.53
N ILE A 659 -8.98 18.12 -28.28
CA ILE A 659 -7.77 17.96 -29.08
C ILE A 659 -7.21 16.55 -28.93
N GLY A 660 -7.11 16.05 -27.70
CA GLY A 660 -6.58 14.73 -27.39
C GLY A 660 -7.41 13.61 -27.99
N VAL A 661 -8.75 13.65 -27.83
CA VAL A 661 -9.67 12.65 -28.39
C VAL A 661 -9.64 12.69 -29.93
N SER A 662 -9.63 13.88 -30.54
CA SER A 662 -9.55 14.02 -32.00
C SER A 662 -8.25 13.45 -32.54
N LEU A 663 -7.11 13.76 -31.93
CA LEU A 663 -5.81 13.23 -32.32
C LEU A 663 -5.75 11.71 -32.13
N LEU A 664 -6.27 11.19 -31.02
CA LEU A 664 -6.32 9.76 -30.74
C LEU A 664 -7.18 9.02 -31.77
N ALA A 665 -8.36 9.57 -32.11
CA ALA A 665 -9.23 9.02 -33.12
C ALA A 665 -8.55 8.98 -34.51
N ALA A 666 -7.85 10.04 -34.90
CA ALA A 666 -7.09 10.10 -36.13
C ALA A 666 -5.97 9.03 -36.18
N LEU A 667 -5.23 8.87 -35.10
CA LEU A 667 -4.17 7.86 -34.98
C LEU A 667 -4.71 6.42 -35.02
N ILE A 668 -5.86 6.17 -34.39
CA ILE A 668 -6.55 4.87 -34.44
C ILE A 668 -7.02 4.58 -35.86
N ALA A 669 -7.66 5.55 -36.51
CA ALA A 669 -8.10 5.41 -37.90
C ALA A 669 -6.92 5.10 -38.84
N TYR A 670 -5.81 5.81 -38.68
CA TYR A 670 -4.57 5.56 -39.41
C TYR A 670 -4.06 4.12 -39.21
N GLN A 671 -4.01 3.61 -37.98
CA GLN A 671 -3.60 2.22 -37.71
C GLN A 671 -4.54 1.18 -38.33
N LEU A 672 -5.86 1.43 -38.32
CA LEU A 672 -6.86 0.53 -38.89
C LEU A 672 -6.74 0.49 -40.42
N ILE A 673 -6.52 1.64 -41.07
CA ILE A 673 -6.27 1.74 -42.51
C ILE A 673 -5.01 0.96 -42.90
N LEU A 674 -3.90 1.18 -42.17
CA LEU A 674 -2.65 0.45 -42.42
C LEU A 674 -2.82 -1.07 -42.26
N LYS A 675 -3.59 -1.51 -41.26
CA LYS A 675 -3.89 -2.94 -41.09
C LYS A 675 -4.64 -3.52 -42.27
N LYS A 676 -5.64 -2.80 -42.80
CA LYS A 676 -6.43 -3.22 -43.95
C LYS A 676 -5.58 -3.30 -45.24
N VAL A 677 -4.73 -2.28 -45.49
CA VAL A 677 -3.82 -2.25 -46.65
C VAL A 677 -2.77 -3.37 -46.59
N ARG A 678 -2.23 -3.66 -45.39
CA ARG A 678 -1.25 -4.75 -45.23
C ARG A 678 -1.90 -6.14 -45.32
N GLY A 679 -3.13 -6.30 -44.80
CA GLY A 679 -3.90 -7.53 -44.94
C GLY A 679 -4.22 -7.85 -46.41
N ALA A 680 -4.57 -6.84 -47.19
CA ALA A 680 -4.81 -7.00 -48.64
C ALA A 680 -3.53 -7.38 -49.44
N LYS A 681 -2.33 -6.90 -49.00
CA LYS A 681 -1.04 -7.28 -49.61
C LYS A 681 -0.52 -8.67 -49.19
N ALA A 682 -1.04 -9.25 -48.13
CA ALA A 682 -0.66 -10.60 -47.69
C ALA A 682 -1.53 -11.71 -48.33
N THR A 683 -2.62 -11.33 -49.01
CA THR A 683 -3.54 -12.22 -49.73
C THR A 683 -3.32 -12.22 -51.24
N VAL A 684 -2.40 -11.43 -51.75
CA VAL A 684 -1.84 -11.45 -53.12
C VAL A 684 -0.41 -11.97 -53.08
#